data_1402ccae89dcc8143026ccae255e4f06
#
_entry.id   1402ccae89dcc8143026ccae255e4f06
#
_cell.length_a   1.000
_cell.length_b   1.000
_cell.length_c   1.000
_cell.angle_alpha   90.00
_cell.angle_beta   90.00
_cell.angle_gamma   90.00
#
_symmetry.space_group_name_H-M   'P 1'
#
loop_
_entity.id
_entity.type
_entity.pdbx_description
1 polymer ?
#
loop_
_entity_poly.entity_id
_entity_poly.type
_entity_poly.pdbx_seq_one_letter_code
_entity_poly.pdbx_strand_id
1 'polypeptide(L)'
;MSKEDELAKEQAEVVPNTYGDLHDAPVEYIGEGAGIKTIPQDTVITSLDNLLFGRPPEVIREEVGDSFWNLADFIDKMPHGIVDKQIPVIGATTLEINSKRNSIIVFPTKALAYGKHSKHPNTLYVGSEIKGEKVTNQQIEEYLAKDGYKKLLVVADSLGRLLGIIGKNYKDYFLMIDEVDVLQTDNNFRPQLENVIDYYLMFPSKNRCMVTATMKEFSNPHLKTECRFPITWQYNTHRNIDLLHTDNITQAVIEKIISHPTEKIFIAYNSILQIRNIIASLDEETRKECAILCSEASIKEAGEYFAPKLGDNDTLPARINFATCCYFTGIDIEDSYHLITVSDVRRSHSMLTLDRMTQIHGRCRKVNGILSETIIYNTLGYVSVMESMDSYTVTLLNKAKKVLKVIESADNIMQGDHTLTDLFAMVKEAIREKAQERIAGNELINLTRKDVYGKDVPAYLNIDYIIERTELYASYFMPETLKEVLSKQVKIISYKSLNYDVSPEQSSIEKANKDAQNKLTDSNIQDAIKYIKTLSTTGQLNDNTLYSYTRHCRSKTKIFLERFIKLYRYVDLDSLLHQLWESRISNSVVFKNLNNTVMYWALDEEHPFKVAIRRSLTLNKSYSASEIQEILAPIVQYHLHKVLKPRKYVVLLKSMYATDRTSRNKYTIRGENPRGFKEHTGRIATKENNLLKLFIL
;
A
#
# COMPACT_ATOMS: atom_id res chain seq x y z
N MET A 1 41.27 16.21 5.48
CA MET A 1 40.31 15.24 5.99
C MET A 1 39.04 16.00 6.31
N SER A 2 37.96 15.70 5.61
CA SER A 2 36.69 16.39 5.80
C SER A 2 35.93 15.76 6.98
N LYS A 3 34.98 16.51 7.56
CA LYS A 3 34.07 15.97 8.59
C LYS A 3 33.29 14.72 8.16
N GLU A 4 33.22 14.46 6.86
CA GLU A 4 32.62 13.27 6.27
C GLU A 4 33.50 12.03 6.44
N ASP A 5 34.83 12.19 6.48
CA ASP A 5 35.78 11.10 6.69
C ASP A 5 35.80 10.64 8.17
N GLU A 6 35.49 11.54 9.11
CA GLU A 6 35.33 11.18 10.52
C GLU A 6 34.01 10.44 10.79
N LEU A 7 32.91 10.84 10.14
CA LEU A 7 31.63 10.12 10.25
C LEU A 7 31.70 8.72 9.62
N ALA A 8 32.45 8.57 8.53
CA ALA A 8 32.67 7.27 7.88
C ALA A 8 33.56 6.34 8.71
N LYS A 9 34.49 6.90 9.51
CA LYS A 9 35.33 6.10 10.41
C LYS A 9 34.59 5.67 11.69
N GLU A 10 33.74 6.51 12.26
CA GLU A 10 32.88 6.10 13.38
C GLU A 10 31.86 5.01 13.00
N GLN A 11 31.49 4.91 11.69
CA GLN A 11 30.62 3.85 11.19
C GLN A 11 31.37 2.56 10.81
N ALA A 12 32.68 2.56 10.73
CA ALA A 12 33.50 1.42 10.31
C ALA A 12 34.03 0.56 11.48
N GLU A 13 33.92 1.01 12.71
CA GLU A 13 34.18 0.19 13.91
C GLU A 13 32.91 -0.55 14.36
N VAL A 14 32.32 -1.35 13.49
CA VAL A 14 31.28 -2.33 13.84
C VAL A 14 31.89 -3.72 13.88
N VAL A 15 31.85 -4.27 15.06
CA VAL A 15 32.18 -5.63 15.48
C VAL A 15 31.72 -6.69 14.47
N PRO A 16 32.54 -7.72 14.20
CA PRO A 16 32.18 -8.75 13.23
C PRO A 16 30.99 -9.59 13.68
N ASN A 17 30.11 -9.81 12.74
CA ASN A 17 28.94 -10.65 12.77
C ASN A 17 29.30 -12.07 13.21
N THR A 18 28.86 -12.48 14.36
CA THR A 18 28.69 -13.88 14.68
C THR A 18 27.18 -14.16 14.75
N TYR A 19 26.62 -14.67 13.67
CA TYR A 19 25.43 -15.48 13.71
C TYR A 19 25.79 -16.78 14.43
N GLY A 20 25.80 -16.77 15.75
CA GLY A 20 25.99 -17.91 16.59
C GLY A 20 24.99 -17.79 17.73
N ASP A 21 24.08 -18.73 17.80
CA ASP A 21 23.26 -19.12 18.94
C ASP A 21 22.83 -17.99 19.89
N LEU A 22 21.82 -17.22 19.47
CA LEU A 22 21.09 -16.29 20.32
C LEU A 22 20.30 -16.99 21.46
N HIS A 23 20.37 -18.31 21.54
CA HIS A 23 19.69 -19.10 22.58
C HIS A 23 20.31 -19.00 23.96
N ASP A 24 21.54 -18.49 24.08
CA ASP A 24 22.27 -18.37 25.35
C ASP A 24 22.69 -16.94 25.72
N ALA A 25 22.04 -15.91 25.14
CA ALA A 25 22.39 -14.54 25.49
C ALA A 25 21.92 -14.21 26.92
N PRO A 26 22.80 -13.76 27.78
CA PRO A 26 22.43 -13.40 29.16
C PRO A 26 21.45 -12.23 29.16
N VAL A 27 20.60 -12.18 30.17
CA VAL A 27 19.56 -11.15 30.42
C VAL A 27 20.10 -9.70 30.32
N GLU A 28 21.39 -9.49 30.42
CA GLU A 28 22.07 -8.20 30.26
C GLU A 28 21.95 -7.58 28.85
N TYR A 29 21.51 -8.37 27.83
CA TYR A 29 21.32 -7.92 26.46
C TYR A 29 19.95 -7.28 26.14
N ILE A 30 19.06 -7.21 27.11
CA ILE A 30 17.87 -6.36 26.95
C ILE A 30 18.31 -4.91 26.97
N GLY A 31 18.71 -4.41 25.86
CA GLY A 31 19.25 -3.08 25.59
C GLY A 31 19.62 -2.24 26.81
N GLU A 32 20.84 -1.78 26.93
CA GLU A 32 21.23 -0.84 27.98
C GLU A 32 20.12 0.21 28.14
N GLY A 33 19.38 0.12 29.22
CA GLY A 33 18.35 1.09 29.52
C GLY A 33 16.90 0.61 29.63
N ALA A 34 16.57 -0.65 29.32
CA ALA A 34 15.28 -1.23 29.75
C ALA A 34 15.49 -1.85 31.15
N GLY A 35 14.93 -1.25 32.18
CA GLY A 35 14.99 -1.81 33.54
C GLY A 35 14.13 -3.06 33.63
N ILE A 36 14.71 -4.19 34.04
CA ILE A 36 13.95 -5.41 34.34
C ILE A 36 13.29 -5.21 35.71
N LYS A 37 11.99 -5.44 35.81
CA LYS A 37 11.28 -5.40 37.10
C LYS A 37 11.63 -6.64 37.92
N THR A 38 11.62 -6.47 39.23
CA THR A 38 11.84 -7.56 40.18
C THR A 38 10.82 -8.67 39.95
N ILE A 39 11.31 -9.86 39.72
CA ILE A 39 10.48 -11.07 39.52
C ILE A 39 10.25 -11.73 40.86
N PRO A 40 9.09 -12.35 41.11
CA PRO A 40 8.86 -13.11 42.35
C PRO A 40 9.94 -14.19 42.55
N GLN A 41 10.41 -14.33 43.80
CA GLN A 41 11.58 -15.11 44.18
C GLN A 41 11.53 -16.61 43.81
N ASP A 42 10.37 -17.12 43.42
CA ASP A 42 10.18 -18.55 43.11
C ASP A 42 10.32 -18.90 41.62
N THR A 43 10.66 -17.93 40.79
CA THR A 43 10.77 -18.15 39.33
C THR A 43 12.23 -18.28 38.94
N VAL A 44 12.68 -19.45 38.60
CA VAL A 44 14.01 -19.68 38.00
C VAL A 44 13.94 -19.33 36.52
N ILE A 45 14.57 -18.21 36.18
CA ILE A 45 14.60 -17.74 34.78
C ILE A 45 15.96 -18.08 34.21
N THR A 46 15.96 -18.93 33.19
CA THR A 46 17.17 -19.42 32.53
C THR A 46 17.44 -18.75 31.16
N SER A 47 16.44 -18.08 30.61
CA SER A 47 16.55 -17.34 29.35
C SER A 47 15.56 -16.20 29.30
N LEU A 48 15.76 -15.26 28.34
CA LEU A 48 14.81 -14.17 28.09
C LEU A 48 13.42 -14.68 27.73
N ASP A 49 13.34 -15.81 27.02
CA ASP A 49 12.08 -16.47 26.64
C ASP A 49 11.29 -16.92 27.89
N ASN A 50 11.99 -17.50 28.86
CA ASN A 50 11.39 -17.87 30.15
C ASN A 50 10.97 -16.67 30.96
N LEU A 51 11.71 -15.57 30.86
CA LEU A 51 11.39 -14.33 31.54
C LEU A 51 10.10 -13.70 31.04
N LEU A 52 9.89 -13.73 29.72
CA LEU A 52 8.79 -13.00 29.10
C LEU A 52 7.54 -13.85 28.92
N PHE A 53 7.67 -15.17 28.71
CA PHE A 53 6.56 -16.01 28.26
C PHE A 53 6.61 -17.46 28.73
N GLY A 54 7.01 -17.68 29.97
CA GLY A 54 7.17 -19.04 30.52
C GLY A 54 5.92 -19.93 30.61
N ARG A 55 4.72 -19.39 30.31
CA ARG A 55 3.44 -20.13 30.43
C ARG A 55 2.47 -19.81 29.29
N PRO A 56 1.60 -20.75 28.89
CA PRO A 56 0.57 -20.47 27.90
C PRO A 56 -0.47 -19.45 28.40
N PRO A 57 -1.07 -18.68 27.50
CA PRO A 57 -2.08 -17.68 27.86
C PRO A 57 -3.25 -18.24 28.67
N GLU A 58 -3.67 -19.47 28.40
CA GLU A 58 -4.78 -20.13 29.11
C GLU A 58 -4.43 -20.41 30.58
N VAL A 59 -3.22 -20.93 30.82
CA VAL A 59 -2.77 -21.26 32.20
C VAL A 59 -2.61 -19.99 33.04
N ILE A 60 -2.12 -18.90 32.38
CA ILE A 60 -1.98 -17.61 33.02
C ILE A 60 -3.34 -17.02 33.38
N ARG A 61 -4.33 -17.16 32.48
CA ARG A 61 -5.71 -16.70 32.71
C ARG A 61 -6.40 -17.41 33.87
N GLU A 62 -6.14 -18.69 34.07
CA GLU A 62 -6.67 -19.46 35.22
C GLU A 62 -6.04 -19.01 36.55
N GLU A 63 -4.74 -18.68 36.58
CA GLU A 63 -4.03 -18.28 37.78
C GLU A 63 -4.17 -16.80 38.16
N VAL A 64 -4.29 -15.89 37.15
CA VAL A 64 -4.24 -14.42 37.33
C VAL A 64 -5.61 -13.78 37.09
N GLY A 65 -6.64 -14.56 36.77
CA GLY A 65 -7.95 -14.06 36.33
C GLY A 65 -7.91 -13.49 34.92
N ASP A 66 -8.80 -12.56 34.61
CA ASP A 66 -8.92 -11.94 33.26
C ASP A 66 -7.75 -11.02 32.86
N SER A 67 -6.67 -10.95 33.63
CA SER A 67 -5.52 -10.11 33.32
C SER A 67 -4.62 -10.77 32.28
N PHE A 68 -4.49 -10.12 31.14
CA PHE A 68 -3.61 -10.52 30.05
C PHE A 68 -2.15 -10.16 30.38
N TRP A 69 -1.21 -11.05 30.11
CA TRP A 69 0.22 -10.72 30.26
C TRP A 69 0.64 -9.63 29.29
N ASN A 70 1.18 -8.54 29.82
CA ASN A 70 1.70 -7.42 29.08
C ASN A 70 3.23 -7.37 29.21
N LEU A 71 3.92 -6.84 28.19
CA LEU A 71 5.35 -6.53 28.30
C LEU A 71 5.65 -5.66 29.52
N ALA A 72 4.71 -4.80 29.91
CA ALA A 72 4.83 -3.95 31.09
C ALA A 72 4.98 -4.71 32.42
N ASP A 73 4.64 -6.00 32.46
CA ASP A 73 4.84 -6.84 33.63
C ASP A 73 6.31 -7.25 33.80
N PHE A 74 7.12 -7.14 32.75
CA PHE A 74 8.51 -7.62 32.71
C PHE A 74 9.53 -6.49 32.51
N ILE A 75 9.22 -5.50 31.67
CA ILE A 75 10.11 -4.39 31.34
C ILE A 75 9.43 -3.03 31.51
N ASP A 76 10.20 -1.97 31.77
CA ASP A 76 9.68 -0.63 32.01
C ASP A 76 9.56 0.23 30.75
N LYS A 77 10.25 -0.13 29.67
CA LYS A 77 10.29 0.58 28.40
C LYS A 77 10.71 -0.35 27.27
N MET A 78 10.38 0.00 26.04
CA MET A 78 10.78 -0.76 24.86
C MET A 78 12.30 -0.77 24.70
N PRO A 79 12.93 -1.93 24.37
CA PRO A 79 14.34 -2.01 24.03
C PRO A 79 14.58 -1.34 22.65
N HIS A 80 15.84 -1.01 22.38
CA HIS A 80 16.24 -0.54 21.05
C HIS A 80 16.41 -1.70 20.08
N GLY A 81 16.36 -1.44 18.74
CA GLY A 81 16.50 -2.45 17.71
C GLY A 81 15.17 -2.93 17.15
N ILE A 82 15.12 -4.15 16.66
CA ILE A 82 13.93 -4.74 16.02
C ILE A 82 13.30 -5.76 16.98
N VAL A 83 12.07 -5.48 17.42
CA VAL A 83 11.32 -6.34 18.33
C VAL A 83 10.26 -7.12 17.55
N ASP A 84 10.47 -8.42 17.43
CA ASP A 84 9.51 -9.35 16.87
C ASP A 84 8.61 -9.88 17.98
N LYS A 85 7.39 -9.38 18.05
CA LYS A 85 6.42 -9.77 19.11
C LYS A 85 5.88 -11.19 18.90
N GLN A 86 5.90 -11.70 17.69
CA GLN A 86 5.27 -12.94 17.21
C GLN A 86 3.76 -13.04 17.52
N ILE A 87 3.30 -12.40 18.56
CA ILE A 87 1.90 -12.37 18.97
C ILE A 87 1.43 -10.91 19.03
N PRO A 88 0.30 -10.55 18.42
CA PRO A 88 -0.31 -9.25 18.61
C PRO A 88 -0.77 -9.07 20.06
N VAL A 89 -0.94 -7.82 20.52
CA VAL A 89 -1.62 -7.47 21.80
C VAL A 89 -0.76 -7.50 23.08
N ILE A 90 0.48 -7.86 23.03
CA ILE A 90 1.34 -7.92 24.24
C ILE A 90 1.69 -6.54 24.86
N GLY A 91 1.05 -5.46 24.40
CA GLY A 91 1.12 -4.15 25.06
C GLY A 91 2.35 -3.29 24.73
N ALA A 92 3.15 -3.59 23.71
CA ALA A 92 4.38 -2.86 23.36
C ALA A 92 4.17 -1.33 23.21
N THR A 93 3.15 -0.91 22.49
CA THR A 93 2.80 0.51 22.33
C THR A 93 2.43 1.18 23.63
N THR A 94 1.62 0.51 24.45
CA THR A 94 1.17 0.99 25.77
C THR A 94 2.34 1.10 26.75
N LEU A 95 3.26 0.13 26.71
CA LEU A 95 4.49 0.14 27.48
C LEU A 95 5.31 1.40 27.16
N GLU A 96 5.53 1.71 25.87
CA GLU A 96 6.31 2.87 25.48
C GLU A 96 5.59 4.19 25.79
N ILE A 97 4.26 4.26 25.65
CA ILE A 97 3.48 5.43 26.05
C ILE A 97 3.69 5.73 27.56
N ASN A 98 3.70 4.68 28.39
CA ASN A 98 3.82 4.83 29.86
C ASN A 98 5.26 4.94 30.35
N SER A 99 6.25 4.74 29.49
CA SER A 99 7.68 4.80 29.87
C SER A 99 8.12 6.21 30.31
N LYS A 100 9.13 6.27 31.17
CA LYS A 100 9.68 7.55 31.72
C LYS A 100 10.77 8.14 30.80
N ARG A 101 10.43 8.40 29.53
CA ARG A 101 11.29 9.08 28.54
C ARG A 101 10.47 9.80 27.48
N ASN A 102 11.09 10.73 26.76
CA ASN A 102 10.48 11.34 25.60
C ASN A 102 10.39 10.32 24.46
N SER A 103 9.23 10.17 23.83
CA SER A 103 9.02 9.17 22.79
C SER A 103 8.24 9.72 21.59
N ILE A 104 8.68 9.34 20.40
CA ILE A 104 7.97 9.52 19.15
C ILE A 104 7.55 8.12 18.71
N ILE A 105 6.24 7.85 18.69
CA ILE A 105 5.68 6.55 18.29
C ILE A 105 5.01 6.72 16.94
N VAL A 106 5.56 6.07 15.93
CA VAL A 106 5.10 6.17 14.52
C VAL A 106 4.14 5.04 14.22
N PHE A 107 2.98 5.40 13.69
CA PHE A 107 1.95 4.46 13.26
C PHE A 107 1.76 4.50 11.74
N PRO A 108 1.47 3.37 11.10
CA PRO A 108 1.24 3.34 9.65
C PRO A 108 -0.05 4.06 9.25
N THR A 109 -1.05 4.14 10.12
CA THR A 109 -2.35 4.74 9.82
C THR A 109 -2.82 5.74 10.87
N LYS A 110 -3.63 6.71 10.42
CA LYS A 110 -4.24 7.70 11.33
C LYS A 110 -5.21 7.08 12.33
N ALA A 111 -5.92 6.02 11.95
CA ALA A 111 -6.88 5.34 12.82
C ALA A 111 -6.19 4.70 14.03
N LEU A 112 -5.04 4.05 13.82
CA LEU A 112 -4.21 3.49 14.90
C LEU A 112 -3.67 4.58 15.81
N ALA A 113 -3.04 5.62 15.26
CA ALA A 113 -2.46 6.71 16.03
C ALA A 113 -3.52 7.45 16.87
N TYR A 114 -4.63 7.81 16.26
CA TYR A 114 -5.72 8.51 16.94
C TYR A 114 -6.45 7.62 17.96
N GLY A 115 -6.69 6.35 17.62
CA GLY A 115 -7.30 5.38 18.54
C GLY A 115 -6.47 5.18 19.82
N LYS A 116 -5.13 5.20 19.71
CA LYS A 116 -4.24 5.20 20.89
C LYS A 116 -4.27 6.52 21.63
N HIS A 117 -4.23 7.66 20.92
CA HIS A 117 -4.34 8.97 21.51
C HIS A 117 -5.61 9.14 22.35
N SER A 118 -6.76 8.73 21.84
CA SER A 118 -8.03 8.85 22.57
C SER A 118 -8.09 8.03 23.88
N LYS A 119 -7.34 6.93 23.95
CA LYS A 119 -7.18 6.12 25.18
C LYS A 119 -6.09 6.65 26.13
N HIS A 120 -5.22 7.58 25.66
CA HIS A 120 -4.09 8.13 26.41
C HIS A 120 -4.04 9.66 26.28
N PRO A 121 -4.82 10.42 27.08
CA PRO A 121 -5.02 11.87 26.92
C PRO A 121 -3.74 12.70 27.12
N ASN A 122 -2.71 12.18 27.78
CA ASN A 122 -1.44 12.86 27.99
C ASN A 122 -0.49 12.79 26.76
N THR A 123 -0.93 12.22 25.67
CA THR A 123 -0.18 12.13 24.40
C THR A 123 -0.59 13.26 23.46
N LEU A 124 0.17 13.49 22.39
CA LEU A 124 -0.22 14.37 21.30
C LEU A 124 -0.31 13.58 20.00
N TYR A 125 -1.47 13.59 19.34
CA TYR A 125 -1.64 13.07 18.00
C TYR A 125 -1.06 14.03 16.95
N VAL A 126 -0.21 13.53 16.04
CA VAL A 126 0.36 14.30 14.93
C VAL A 126 0.05 13.57 13.61
N GLY A 127 -0.92 14.09 12.87
CA GLY A 127 -1.37 13.49 11.63
C GLY A 127 -2.20 14.44 10.77
N SER A 128 -2.84 13.90 9.73
CA SER A 128 -3.86 14.61 8.97
C SER A 128 -5.12 14.79 9.82
N GLU A 129 -5.97 15.72 9.38
CA GLU A 129 -7.26 16.01 10.03
C GLU A 129 -8.06 14.72 10.30
N ILE A 130 -8.65 14.66 11.51
CA ILE A 130 -9.56 13.63 11.95
C ILE A 130 -10.70 14.27 12.74
N LYS A 131 -11.95 13.91 12.45
CA LYS A 131 -13.15 14.49 13.09
C LYS A 131 -13.21 16.04 13.07
N GLY A 132 -12.67 16.67 12.01
CA GLY A 132 -12.63 18.13 11.87
C GLY A 132 -11.46 18.81 12.60
N GLU A 133 -10.64 18.08 13.33
CA GLU A 133 -9.51 18.62 14.06
C GLU A 133 -8.18 18.28 13.37
N LYS A 134 -7.35 19.29 13.13
CA LYS A 134 -5.98 19.16 12.63
C LYS A 134 -5.03 19.83 13.58
N VAL A 135 -4.09 19.06 14.11
CA VAL A 135 -3.05 19.62 15.00
C VAL A 135 -2.11 20.54 14.20
N THR A 136 -2.04 21.80 14.62
CA THR A 136 -1.21 22.84 14.03
C THR A 136 0.25 22.75 14.53
N ASN A 137 1.17 23.44 13.84
CA ASN A 137 2.57 23.51 14.29
C ASN A 137 2.68 24.18 15.66
N GLN A 138 1.92 25.25 15.87
CA GLN A 138 1.85 25.95 17.15
C GLN A 138 1.42 25.02 18.30
N GLN A 139 0.39 24.22 18.11
CA GLN A 139 -0.04 23.24 19.12
C GLN A 139 1.02 22.18 19.42
N ILE A 140 1.83 21.80 18.42
CA ILE A 140 2.97 20.91 18.66
C ILE A 140 4.02 21.63 19.52
N GLU A 141 4.39 22.87 19.20
CA GLU A 141 5.35 23.67 19.95
C GLU A 141 4.87 23.91 21.39
N GLU A 142 3.60 24.25 21.59
CA GLU A 142 2.97 24.40 22.90
C GLU A 142 3.03 23.10 23.73
N TYR A 143 2.79 21.93 23.08
CA TYR A 143 2.91 20.66 23.76
C TYR A 143 4.37 20.35 24.14
N LEU A 144 5.33 20.65 23.26
CA LEU A 144 6.74 20.45 23.51
C LEU A 144 7.26 21.31 24.66
N ALA A 145 6.68 22.49 24.87
CA ALA A 145 7.05 23.43 25.95
C ALA A 145 6.49 23.02 27.32
N LYS A 146 5.54 22.09 27.43
CA LYS A 146 4.98 21.62 28.69
C LYS A 146 6.04 20.87 29.53
N ASP A 147 5.88 20.80 30.85
CA ASP A 147 6.68 19.93 31.68
C ASP A 147 6.36 18.44 31.49
N GLY A 148 7.28 17.57 31.89
CA GLY A 148 7.11 16.11 31.81
C GLY A 148 7.54 15.46 30.49
N TYR A 149 7.44 14.16 30.43
CA TYR A 149 7.84 13.38 29.26
C TYR A 149 6.87 13.59 28.09
N LYS A 150 7.44 13.81 26.90
CA LYS A 150 6.68 14.02 25.66
C LYS A 150 6.34 12.69 25.02
N LYS A 151 5.07 12.47 24.72
CA LYS A 151 4.56 11.28 24.04
C LYS A 151 3.85 11.70 22.75
N LEU A 152 4.55 11.59 21.63
CA LEU A 152 4.10 12.04 20.31
C LEU A 152 3.66 10.83 19.50
N LEU A 153 2.36 10.72 19.21
CA LEU A 153 1.77 9.65 18.43
C LEU A 153 1.60 10.13 16.97
N VAL A 154 2.46 9.65 16.09
CA VAL A 154 2.67 10.26 14.77
C VAL A 154 2.24 9.32 13.67
N VAL A 155 1.48 9.81 12.70
CA VAL A 155 1.25 9.06 11.46
C VAL A 155 2.50 9.12 10.59
N ALA A 156 2.90 8.01 9.99
CA ALA A 156 4.11 7.86 9.19
C ALA A 156 4.37 9.02 8.22
N ASP A 157 3.34 9.46 7.47
CA ASP A 157 3.45 10.57 6.51
C ASP A 157 3.72 11.94 7.17
N SER A 158 3.51 12.07 8.49
CA SER A 158 3.68 13.33 9.25
C SER A 158 4.98 13.37 10.04
N LEU A 159 5.80 12.31 10.02
CA LEU A 159 7.03 12.24 10.80
C LEU A 159 8.02 13.33 10.39
N GLY A 160 8.24 13.54 9.09
CA GLY A 160 9.14 14.59 8.60
C GLY A 160 8.75 15.99 9.05
N ARG A 161 7.43 16.31 9.08
CA ARG A 161 6.90 17.57 9.62
C ARG A 161 7.24 17.73 11.09
N LEU A 162 7.01 16.68 11.88
CA LEU A 162 7.30 16.72 13.33
C LEU A 162 8.79 16.91 13.59
N LEU A 163 9.65 16.17 12.90
CA LEU A 163 11.10 16.29 13.05
C LEU A 163 11.61 17.68 12.65
N GLY A 164 11.00 18.31 11.65
CA GLY A 164 11.28 19.69 11.26
C GLY A 164 10.99 20.69 12.40
N ILE A 165 9.95 20.46 13.20
CA ILE A 165 9.59 21.30 14.35
C ILE A 165 10.53 21.05 15.55
N ILE A 166 10.80 19.77 15.87
CA ILE A 166 11.70 19.40 16.97
C ILE A 166 13.15 19.84 16.69
N GLY A 167 13.54 19.89 15.42
CA GLY A 167 14.89 20.27 15.01
C GLY A 167 15.95 19.32 15.56
N LYS A 168 17.11 19.85 15.96
CA LYS A 168 18.26 19.07 16.45
C LYS A 168 17.99 18.25 17.72
N ASN A 169 16.95 18.61 18.48
CA ASN A 169 16.58 17.95 19.73
C ASN A 169 15.93 16.56 19.52
N TYR A 170 15.74 16.11 18.27
CA TYR A 170 15.19 14.78 18.00
C TYR A 170 16.01 13.66 18.66
N LYS A 171 17.32 13.86 18.86
CA LYS A 171 18.22 12.89 19.49
C LYS A 171 17.88 12.58 20.95
N ASP A 172 17.13 13.48 21.61
CA ASP A 172 16.68 13.34 23.01
C ASP A 172 15.38 12.50 23.10
N TYR A 173 14.87 12.05 21.98
CA TYR A 173 13.67 11.21 21.89
C TYR A 173 14.04 9.79 21.56
N PHE A 174 13.22 8.88 22.05
CA PHE A 174 13.20 7.49 21.59
C PHE A 174 12.18 7.37 20.44
N LEU A 175 12.63 6.92 19.28
CA LEU A 175 11.78 6.69 18.13
C LEU A 175 11.33 5.22 18.09
N MET A 176 10.05 4.98 18.15
CA MET A 176 9.45 3.65 17.97
C MET A 176 8.59 3.63 16.72
N ILE A 177 8.82 2.67 15.82
CA ILE A 177 7.93 2.39 14.68
C ILE A 177 7.08 1.18 15.04
N ASP A 178 5.77 1.38 15.20
CA ASP A 178 4.82 0.31 15.50
C ASP A 178 4.20 -0.26 14.21
N GLU A 179 3.99 -1.57 14.16
CA GLU A 179 3.50 -2.32 13.01
C GLU A 179 4.32 -2.04 11.73
N VAL A 180 5.64 -2.22 11.82
CA VAL A 180 6.60 -1.91 10.73
C VAL A 180 6.36 -2.74 9.47
N ASP A 181 5.80 -3.94 9.58
CA ASP A 181 5.40 -4.79 8.46
C ASP A 181 4.40 -4.11 7.52
N VAL A 182 3.53 -3.24 8.06
CA VAL A 182 2.59 -2.45 7.24
C VAL A 182 3.34 -1.46 6.34
N LEU A 183 4.51 -0.95 6.74
CA LEU A 183 5.33 -0.10 5.86
C LEU A 183 5.82 -0.87 4.63
N GLN A 184 6.17 -2.14 4.78
CA GLN A 184 6.60 -3.00 3.67
C GLN A 184 5.45 -3.32 2.72
N THR A 185 4.23 -3.54 3.26
CA THR A 185 3.06 -3.93 2.45
C THR A 185 2.36 -2.76 1.77
N ASP A 186 2.37 -1.57 2.37
CA ASP A 186 1.61 -0.41 1.91
C ASP A 186 2.46 0.59 1.09
N ASN A 187 3.80 0.40 1.02
CA ASN A 187 4.72 1.35 0.38
C ASN A 187 4.39 1.61 -1.10
N ASN A 188 3.86 0.62 -1.80
CA ASN A 188 3.46 0.77 -3.19
C ASN A 188 2.34 1.82 -3.39
N PHE A 189 1.41 1.92 -2.43
CA PHE A 189 0.33 2.92 -2.46
C PHE A 189 0.76 4.27 -1.85
N ARG A 190 1.81 4.25 -1.02
CA ARG A 190 2.31 5.37 -0.25
C ARG A 190 3.85 5.41 -0.31
N PRO A 191 4.44 5.76 -1.45
CA PRO A 191 5.89 5.66 -1.65
C PRO A 191 6.73 6.51 -0.69
N GLN A 192 6.09 7.41 0.08
CA GLN A 192 6.73 8.19 1.13
C GLN A 192 6.93 7.41 2.43
N LEU A 193 6.34 6.21 2.58
CA LEU A 193 6.52 5.40 3.80
C LEU A 193 7.98 5.00 4.01
N GLU A 194 8.75 4.79 2.96
CA GLU A 194 10.16 4.46 3.08
C GLU A 194 11.00 5.60 3.66
N ASN A 195 10.54 6.85 3.58
CA ASN A 195 11.18 7.97 4.27
C ASN A 195 11.19 7.79 5.81
N VAL A 196 10.24 7.03 6.34
CA VAL A 196 10.22 6.68 7.79
C VAL A 196 11.47 5.88 8.17
N ILE A 197 11.93 5.00 7.28
CA ILE A 197 13.17 4.23 7.50
C ILE A 197 14.39 5.15 7.44
N ASP A 198 14.42 6.12 6.52
CA ASP A 198 15.50 7.12 6.48
C ASP A 198 15.56 7.92 7.80
N TYR A 199 14.40 8.40 8.27
CA TYR A 199 14.34 9.08 9.57
C TYR A 199 14.74 8.17 10.73
N TYR A 200 14.30 6.90 10.73
CA TYR A 200 14.69 5.94 11.76
C TYR A 200 16.22 5.81 11.84
N LEU A 201 16.89 5.68 10.71
CA LEU A 201 18.34 5.55 10.65
C LEU A 201 19.11 6.82 11.07
N MET A 202 18.44 7.99 11.12
CA MET A 202 19.04 9.23 11.67
C MET A 202 19.15 9.21 13.20
N PHE A 203 18.28 8.46 13.90
CA PHE A 203 18.34 8.38 15.36
C PHE A 203 19.51 7.51 15.80
N PRO A 204 20.15 7.82 16.94
CA PRO A 204 21.15 6.93 17.54
C PRO A 204 20.57 5.52 17.73
N SER A 205 21.36 4.47 17.49
CA SER A 205 20.89 3.08 17.56
C SER A 205 20.22 2.72 18.90
N LYS A 206 20.73 3.29 20.01
CA LYS A 206 20.16 3.11 21.36
C LYS A 206 18.83 3.86 21.58
N ASN A 207 18.46 4.78 20.68
CA ASN A 207 17.26 5.62 20.80
C ASN A 207 16.21 5.30 19.73
N ARG A 208 16.23 4.10 19.17
CA ARG A 208 15.27 3.71 18.13
C ARG A 208 14.87 2.25 18.22
N CYS A 209 13.61 1.95 17.92
CA CYS A 209 13.15 0.56 17.72
C CYS A 209 12.08 0.45 16.66
N MET A 210 11.94 -0.76 16.11
CA MET A 210 10.84 -1.19 15.26
C MET A 210 10.14 -2.36 15.91
N VAL A 211 8.82 -2.40 15.83
CA VAL A 211 8.01 -3.42 16.51
C VAL A 211 6.93 -3.93 15.59
N THR A 212 6.75 -5.24 15.52
CA THR A 212 5.58 -5.87 14.90
C THR A 212 5.39 -7.29 15.45
N ALA A 213 4.20 -7.84 15.26
CA ALA A 213 3.89 -9.24 15.54
C ALA A 213 4.14 -10.14 14.32
N THR A 214 4.38 -9.56 13.15
CA THR A 214 4.51 -10.25 11.87
C THR A 214 5.79 -9.79 11.17
N MET A 215 6.93 -10.07 11.81
CA MET A 215 8.23 -9.61 11.36
C MET A 215 8.61 -10.27 10.03
N LYS A 216 9.02 -9.44 9.07
CA LYS A 216 9.56 -9.85 7.78
C LYS A 216 11.03 -9.49 7.66
N GLU A 217 11.72 -10.17 6.77
CA GLU A 217 13.09 -9.81 6.45
C GLU A 217 13.14 -8.50 5.67
N PHE A 218 14.15 -7.68 5.97
CA PHE A 218 14.42 -6.45 5.25
C PHE A 218 15.51 -6.65 4.22
N SER A 219 15.28 -6.16 3.00
CA SER A 219 16.35 -6.10 1.99
C SER A 219 17.36 -4.97 2.25
N ASN A 220 16.99 -4.00 3.11
CA ASN A 220 17.84 -2.89 3.50
C ASN A 220 19.02 -3.38 4.37
N PRO A 221 20.30 -3.26 3.91
CA PRO A 221 21.46 -3.76 4.64
C PRO A 221 21.66 -3.08 6.00
N HIS A 222 21.25 -1.82 6.17
CA HIS A 222 21.38 -1.11 7.45
C HIS A 222 20.44 -1.68 8.53
N LEU A 223 19.28 -2.22 8.12
CA LEU A 223 18.35 -2.86 9.07
C LEU A 223 18.79 -4.30 9.41
N LYS A 224 19.58 -4.94 8.57
CA LYS A 224 20.12 -6.28 8.85
C LYS A 224 21.14 -6.28 9.99
N THR A 225 21.73 -5.13 10.30
CA THR A 225 22.70 -4.96 11.38
C THR A 225 22.07 -4.48 12.70
N GLU A 226 20.78 -4.24 12.73
CA GLU A 226 20.06 -3.88 13.97
C GLU A 226 19.97 -5.11 14.90
N CYS A 227 20.05 -4.85 16.22
CA CYS A 227 19.76 -5.89 17.22
C CYS A 227 18.33 -6.41 17.03
N ARG A 228 18.13 -7.71 17.09
CA ARG A 228 16.81 -8.34 16.98
C ARG A 228 16.43 -9.02 18.28
N PHE A 229 15.21 -8.80 18.72
CA PHE A 229 14.62 -9.36 19.93
C PHE A 229 13.34 -10.12 19.56
N PRO A 230 13.43 -11.43 19.20
CA PRO A 230 12.25 -12.26 19.06
C PRO A 230 11.65 -12.55 20.44
N ILE A 231 10.35 -12.29 20.58
CA ILE A 231 9.59 -12.63 21.79
C ILE A 231 8.90 -13.96 21.51
N THR A 232 9.43 -15.05 22.04
CA THR A 232 8.92 -16.40 21.80
C THR A 232 8.05 -16.86 22.97
N TRP A 233 6.98 -17.57 22.65
CA TRP A 233 6.13 -18.20 23.64
C TRP A 233 6.63 -19.63 23.89
N GLN A 234 6.88 -19.96 25.12
CA GLN A 234 7.39 -21.29 25.49
C GLN A 234 6.36 -22.40 25.21
N TYR A 235 5.08 -22.06 25.25
CA TYR A 235 3.98 -22.95 24.92
C TYR A 235 3.24 -22.42 23.72
N ASN A 236 3.54 -22.99 22.58
CA ASN A 236 2.86 -22.65 21.34
C ASN A 236 1.51 -23.37 21.33
N THR A 237 0.45 -22.76 21.87
CA THR A 237 -0.91 -23.20 21.59
C THR A 237 -1.17 -22.91 20.12
N HIS A 238 -0.96 -23.95 19.30
CA HIS A 238 -1.24 -23.86 17.89
C HIS A 238 -2.70 -23.44 17.70
N ARG A 239 -2.90 -22.31 17.06
CA ARG A 239 -4.21 -21.88 16.58
C ARG A 239 -4.83 -23.00 15.73
N ASN A 240 -6.00 -23.50 16.14
CA ASN A 240 -6.71 -24.58 15.46
C ASN A 240 -7.55 -24.01 14.32
N ILE A 241 -7.36 -24.50 13.10
CA ILE A 241 -8.12 -24.01 11.93
C ILE A 241 -8.73 -25.16 11.12
N ASP A 242 -9.90 -24.89 10.55
CA ASP A 242 -10.46 -25.62 9.42
C ASP A 242 -10.00 -24.98 8.13
N LEU A 243 -9.45 -25.76 7.20
CA LEU A 243 -8.97 -25.28 5.93
C LEU A 243 -9.86 -25.81 4.80
N LEU A 244 -10.49 -24.92 4.05
CA LEU A 244 -11.42 -25.24 2.98
C LEU A 244 -10.93 -24.66 1.63
N HIS A 245 -10.44 -25.52 0.78
CA HIS A 245 -10.19 -25.20 -0.64
C HIS A 245 -11.46 -25.33 -1.46
N THR A 246 -11.74 -24.38 -2.36
CA THR A 246 -12.93 -24.41 -3.20
C THR A 246 -12.75 -23.62 -4.50
N ASP A 247 -13.48 -24.01 -5.54
CA ASP A 247 -13.62 -23.24 -6.78
C ASP A 247 -14.74 -22.19 -6.71
N ASN A 248 -15.69 -22.31 -5.75
CA ASN A 248 -16.81 -21.39 -5.52
C ASN A 248 -16.86 -20.90 -4.09
N ILE A 249 -16.13 -19.80 -3.82
CA ILE A 249 -16.06 -19.16 -2.51
C ILE A 249 -17.44 -18.71 -2.02
N THR A 250 -18.28 -18.16 -2.89
CA THR A 250 -19.63 -17.69 -2.54
C THR A 250 -20.43 -18.81 -1.89
N GLN A 251 -20.50 -19.99 -2.53
CA GLN A 251 -21.24 -21.12 -2.00
C GLN A 251 -20.66 -21.66 -0.69
N ALA A 252 -19.33 -21.75 -0.61
CA ALA A 252 -18.66 -22.23 0.60
C ALA A 252 -18.92 -21.32 1.82
N VAL A 253 -18.95 -19.99 1.62
CA VAL A 253 -19.29 -19.05 2.70
C VAL A 253 -20.75 -19.16 3.10
N ILE A 254 -21.68 -19.31 2.15
CA ILE A 254 -23.12 -19.51 2.42
C ILE A 254 -23.32 -20.77 3.28
N GLU A 255 -22.69 -21.88 2.94
CA GLU A 255 -22.80 -23.11 3.73
C GLU A 255 -22.27 -22.95 5.16
N LYS A 256 -21.18 -22.20 5.33
CA LYS A 256 -20.67 -21.88 6.67
C LYS A 256 -21.62 -20.96 7.45
N ILE A 257 -22.28 -20.00 6.81
CA ILE A 257 -23.30 -19.17 7.46
C ILE A 257 -24.48 -20.04 7.93
N ILE A 258 -24.97 -20.93 7.06
CA ILE A 258 -26.11 -21.83 7.37
C ILE A 258 -25.75 -22.80 8.48
N SER A 259 -24.48 -23.25 8.57
CA SER A 259 -24.03 -24.20 9.61
C SER A 259 -23.95 -23.58 11.01
N HIS A 260 -24.06 -22.25 11.14
CA HIS A 260 -24.05 -21.53 12.41
C HIS A 260 -25.28 -20.58 12.50
N PRO A 261 -26.48 -21.13 12.71
CA PRO A 261 -27.73 -20.37 12.57
C PRO A 261 -28.00 -19.37 13.70
N THR A 262 -27.37 -19.52 14.86
CA THR A 262 -27.63 -18.72 16.06
C THR A 262 -26.44 -17.89 16.53
N GLU A 263 -25.23 -18.37 16.29
CA GLU A 263 -24.01 -17.72 16.77
C GLU A 263 -23.59 -16.56 15.86
N LYS A 264 -22.86 -15.63 16.43
CA LYS A 264 -22.25 -14.55 15.64
C LYS A 264 -21.15 -15.09 14.73
N ILE A 265 -21.04 -14.49 13.54
CA ILE A 265 -20.05 -14.83 12.54
C ILE A 265 -19.31 -13.56 12.13
N PHE A 266 -17.98 -13.60 12.11
CA PHE A 266 -17.13 -12.54 11.55
C PHE A 266 -16.42 -13.07 10.31
N ILE A 267 -16.72 -12.47 9.14
CA ILE A 267 -16.22 -12.90 7.83
C ILE A 267 -15.28 -11.83 7.29
N ALA A 268 -13.99 -12.13 7.31
CA ALA A 268 -12.96 -11.26 6.75
C ALA A 268 -12.83 -11.51 5.24
N TYR A 269 -13.40 -10.64 4.41
CA TYR A 269 -13.35 -10.74 2.95
C TYR A 269 -13.17 -9.37 2.30
N ASN A 270 -12.02 -9.13 1.67
CA ASN A 270 -11.67 -7.83 1.12
C ASN A 270 -12.30 -7.58 -0.27
N SER A 271 -13.62 -7.77 -0.41
CA SER A 271 -14.34 -7.48 -1.65
C SER A 271 -15.83 -7.20 -1.41
N ILE A 272 -16.23 -5.94 -1.38
CA ILE A 272 -17.64 -5.56 -1.16
C ILE A 272 -18.57 -6.17 -2.22
N LEU A 273 -18.14 -6.20 -3.49
CA LEU A 273 -18.94 -6.83 -4.55
C LEU A 273 -19.23 -8.31 -4.25
N GLN A 274 -18.22 -9.06 -3.79
CA GLN A 274 -18.41 -10.48 -3.46
C GLN A 274 -19.21 -10.66 -2.17
N ILE A 275 -18.99 -9.82 -1.19
CA ILE A 275 -19.82 -9.79 0.03
C ILE A 275 -21.29 -9.57 -0.36
N ARG A 276 -21.58 -8.63 -1.25
CA ARG A 276 -22.94 -8.42 -1.74
C ARG A 276 -23.49 -9.59 -2.54
N ASN A 277 -22.67 -10.29 -3.31
CA ASN A 277 -23.08 -11.51 -4.00
C ASN A 277 -23.49 -12.59 -2.99
N ILE A 278 -22.70 -12.77 -1.92
CA ILE A 278 -23.00 -13.71 -0.84
C ILE A 278 -24.34 -13.31 -0.18
N ILE A 279 -24.47 -12.07 0.27
CA ILE A 279 -25.68 -11.59 0.95
C ILE A 279 -26.91 -11.75 0.06
N ALA A 280 -26.84 -11.38 -1.22
CA ALA A 280 -27.95 -11.50 -2.16
C ALA A 280 -28.35 -12.96 -2.47
N SER A 281 -27.47 -13.92 -2.21
CA SER A 281 -27.73 -15.37 -2.38
C SER A 281 -28.31 -16.02 -1.11
N LEU A 282 -28.37 -15.30 0.03
CA LEU A 282 -29.02 -15.78 1.25
C LEU A 282 -30.55 -15.59 1.15
N ASP A 283 -31.31 -16.29 1.98
CA ASP A 283 -32.74 -16.04 2.16
C ASP A 283 -32.99 -14.67 2.82
N GLU A 284 -34.24 -14.19 2.72
CA GLU A 284 -34.60 -12.83 3.15
C GLU A 284 -34.40 -12.60 4.66
N GLU A 285 -34.66 -13.57 5.50
CA GLU A 285 -34.50 -13.44 6.95
C GLU A 285 -33.02 -13.36 7.32
N THR A 286 -32.22 -14.24 6.77
CA THR A 286 -30.75 -14.24 7.00
C THR A 286 -30.08 -12.97 6.48
N ARG A 287 -30.58 -12.38 5.37
CA ARG A 287 -30.07 -11.08 4.86
C ARG A 287 -30.22 -9.94 5.85
N LYS A 288 -31.33 -9.89 6.58
CA LYS A 288 -31.59 -8.84 7.58
C LYS A 288 -30.61 -8.86 8.75
N GLU A 289 -29.94 -9.98 8.95
CA GLU A 289 -28.95 -10.18 10.00
C GLU A 289 -27.51 -9.86 9.55
N CYS A 290 -27.32 -9.33 8.35
CA CYS A 290 -26.01 -9.03 7.78
C CYS A 290 -25.61 -7.58 8.01
N ALA A 291 -24.30 -7.36 8.32
CA ALA A 291 -23.67 -6.06 8.34
C ALA A 291 -22.35 -6.07 7.58
N ILE A 292 -21.98 -4.94 6.97
CA ILE A 292 -20.70 -4.75 6.26
C ILE A 292 -19.89 -3.67 6.96
N LEU A 293 -18.79 -4.06 7.58
CA LEU A 293 -17.78 -3.20 8.17
C LEU A 293 -16.75 -2.83 7.10
N CYS A 294 -16.82 -1.61 6.60
CA CYS A 294 -15.93 -1.11 5.56
C CYS A 294 -15.63 0.38 5.73
N SER A 295 -14.72 0.92 4.92
CA SER A 295 -14.38 2.35 4.98
C SER A 295 -15.57 3.22 4.57
N GLU A 296 -15.64 4.45 5.10
CA GLU A 296 -16.65 5.45 4.73
C GLU A 296 -16.73 5.71 3.22
N ALA A 297 -15.60 5.64 2.53
CA ALA A 297 -15.56 5.74 1.07
C ALA A 297 -16.35 4.64 0.35
N SER A 298 -16.74 3.56 1.04
CA SER A 298 -17.48 2.41 0.51
C SER A 298 -18.96 2.39 0.87
N ILE A 299 -19.48 3.39 1.57
CA ILE A 299 -20.86 3.43 2.04
C ILE A 299 -21.85 3.14 0.91
N LYS A 300 -21.69 3.83 -0.23
CA LYS A 300 -22.59 3.65 -1.39
C LYS A 300 -22.52 2.23 -1.98
N GLU A 301 -21.37 1.57 -1.89
CA GLU A 301 -21.19 0.20 -2.38
C GLU A 301 -21.76 -0.84 -1.41
N ALA A 302 -21.59 -0.63 -0.11
CA ALA A 302 -22.14 -1.49 0.94
C ALA A 302 -23.69 -1.34 1.04
N GLY A 303 -24.23 -0.15 0.71
CA GLY A 303 -25.66 0.13 0.71
C GLY A 303 -26.27 0.02 2.11
N GLU A 304 -27.44 -0.60 2.20
CA GLU A 304 -28.20 -0.77 3.45
C GLU A 304 -27.49 -1.62 4.52
N TYR A 305 -26.54 -2.45 4.11
CA TYR A 305 -25.77 -3.31 5.03
C TYR A 305 -24.59 -2.57 5.69
N PHE A 306 -24.34 -1.30 5.37
CA PHE A 306 -23.22 -0.56 5.92
C PHE A 306 -23.32 -0.38 7.43
N ALA A 307 -22.29 -0.83 8.15
CA ALA A 307 -22.12 -0.54 9.56
C ALA A 307 -20.91 0.42 9.74
N PRO A 308 -21.12 1.62 10.33
CA PRO A 308 -20.08 2.64 10.42
C PRO A 308 -18.99 2.31 11.44
N LYS A 309 -19.27 1.47 12.42
CA LYS A 309 -18.38 1.06 13.51
C LYS A 309 -18.89 -0.24 14.15
N LEU A 310 -18.09 -0.79 15.05
CA LEU A 310 -18.54 -1.82 15.98
C LEU A 310 -19.67 -1.29 16.86
N GLY A 311 -20.44 -2.18 17.43
CA GLY A 311 -21.49 -1.87 18.42
C GLY A 311 -20.90 -1.33 19.73
N ASP A 312 -21.77 -1.12 20.70
CA ASP A 312 -21.35 -0.69 22.03
C ASP A 312 -20.38 -1.71 22.66
N ASN A 313 -19.40 -1.20 23.38
CA ASN A 313 -18.32 -2.02 23.99
C ASN A 313 -17.53 -2.88 22.97
N ASP A 314 -17.29 -2.34 21.77
CA ASP A 314 -16.54 -3.02 20.72
C ASP A 314 -17.11 -4.39 20.28
N THR A 315 -18.42 -4.58 20.42
CA THR A 315 -19.13 -5.81 19.99
C THR A 315 -19.50 -5.78 18.50
N LEU A 316 -19.72 -6.95 17.91
CA LEU A 316 -20.18 -7.07 16.52
C LEU A 316 -21.61 -6.55 16.34
N PRO A 317 -21.87 -5.68 15.32
CA PRO A 317 -23.16 -4.99 15.15
C PRO A 317 -24.33 -5.89 14.72
N ALA A 318 -24.05 -7.04 14.12
CA ALA A 318 -25.06 -7.97 13.62
C ALA A 318 -24.70 -9.42 13.96
N ARG A 319 -25.56 -10.40 13.61
CA ARG A 319 -25.20 -11.81 13.69
C ARG A 319 -24.14 -12.17 12.64
N ILE A 320 -24.29 -11.72 11.40
CA ILE A 320 -23.38 -12.00 10.30
C ILE A 320 -22.66 -10.69 9.94
N ASN A 321 -21.34 -10.65 10.19
CA ASN A 321 -20.55 -9.43 10.01
C ASN A 321 -19.45 -9.65 8.98
N PHE A 322 -19.55 -8.98 7.86
CA PHE A 322 -18.50 -8.95 6.85
C PHE A 322 -17.56 -7.77 7.10
N ALA A 323 -16.27 -8.01 6.98
CA ALA A 323 -15.26 -6.97 7.15
C ALA A 323 -14.30 -6.89 5.96
N THR A 324 -13.96 -5.68 5.56
CA THR A 324 -12.91 -5.40 4.56
C THR A 324 -11.59 -5.05 5.23
N CYS A 325 -10.51 -4.89 4.47
CA CYS A 325 -9.14 -4.75 4.97
C CYS A 325 -8.94 -3.63 6.00
N CYS A 326 -9.76 -2.58 6.02
CA CYS A 326 -9.67 -1.51 7.02
C CYS A 326 -10.05 -1.97 8.45
N TYR A 327 -10.69 -3.14 8.58
CA TYR A 327 -11.04 -3.79 9.84
C TYR A 327 -10.17 -5.02 10.15
N PHE A 328 -9.18 -5.35 9.32
CA PHE A 328 -8.27 -6.48 9.60
C PHE A 328 -7.21 -6.12 10.63
N THR A 329 -6.98 -4.83 10.84
CA THR A 329 -6.00 -4.30 11.79
C THR A 329 -6.60 -3.11 12.53
N GLY A 330 -6.11 -2.84 13.75
CA GLY A 330 -6.43 -1.59 14.45
C GLY A 330 -7.79 -1.51 15.13
N ILE A 331 -8.53 -2.61 15.19
CA ILE A 331 -9.76 -2.72 15.97
C ILE A 331 -9.62 -3.81 17.02
N ASP A 332 -10.40 -3.70 18.06
CA ASP A 332 -10.56 -4.70 19.10
C ASP A 332 -12.01 -5.19 19.07
N ILE A 333 -12.26 -6.49 19.10
CA ILE A 333 -13.60 -7.09 19.08
C ILE A 333 -13.79 -7.86 20.40
N GLU A 334 -14.72 -7.36 21.23
CA GLU A 334 -15.06 -7.92 22.55
C GLU A 334 -16.31 -8.80 22.46
N ASP A 335 -16.27 -9.81 21.58
CA ASP A 335 -17.41 -10.68 21.32
C ASP A 335 -17.00 -12.14 21.12
N SER A 336 -17.99 -13.07 21.16
CA SER A 336 -17.77 -14.47 20.79
C SER A 336 -18.36 -14.72 19.40
N TYR A 337 -17.58 -15.31 18.50
CA TYR A 337 -17.98 -15.52 17.11
C TYR A 337 -17.21 -16.65 16.42
N HIS A 338 -17.77 -17.16 15.33
CA HIS A 338 -17.05 -17.98 14.35
C HIS A 338 -16.29 -17.09 13.41
N LEU A 339 -14.97 -17.29 13.28
CA LEU A 339 -14.12 -16.55 12.38
C LEU A 339 -14.03 -17.26 11.02
N ILE A 340 -14.39 -16.58 9.95
CA ILE A 340 -14.22 -17.05 8.58
C ILE A 340 -13.29 -16.08 7.85
N THR A 341 -12.13 -16.56 7.43
CA THR A 341 -11.17 -15.76 6.66
C THR A 341 -11.19 -16.22 5.20
N VAL A 342 -11.46 -15.29 4.28
CA VAL A 342 -11.60 -15.59 2.85
C VAL A 342 -10.45 -15.01 2.04
N SER A 343 -9.76 -15.88 1.29
CA SER A 343 -8.71 -15.50 0.36
C SER A 343 -9.05 -15.93 -1.07
N ASP A 344 -9.21 -14.95 -1.97
CA ASP A 344 -9.67 -15.18 -3.36
C ASP A 344 -8.61 -14.74 -4.38
N VAL A 345 -7.94 -15.69 -5.03
CA VAL A 345 -6.89 -15.42 -6.03
C VAL A 345 -7.41 -14.75 -7.31
N ARG A 346 -8.72 -14.87 -7.58
CA ARG A 346 -9.36 -14.19 -8.72
C ARG A 346 -9.35 -12.67 -8.55
N ARG A 347 -9.04 -12.20 -7.34
CA ARG A 347 -8.94 -10.78 -6.96
C ARG A 347 -7.69 -10.55 -6.15
N SER A 348 -6.67 -10.00 -6.78
CA SER A 348 -5.36 -9.82 -6.16
C SER A 348 -5.38 -9.07 -4.81
N HIS A 349 -6.35 -8.16 -4.62
CA HIS A 349 -6.54 -7.42 -3.37
C HIS A 349 -7.23 -8.23 -2.26
N SER A 350 -7.79 -9.41 -2.58
CA SER A 350 -8.41 -10.32 -1.61
C SER A 350 -7.52 -11.51 -1.25
N MET A 351 -6.33 -11.62 -1.86
CA MET A 351 -5.34 -12.60 -1.43
C MET A 351 -4.74 -12.17 -0.09
N LEU A 352 -4.67 -13.08 0.85
CA LEU A 352 -4.18 -12.83 2.21
C LEU A 352 -2.88 -13.57 2.48
N THR A 353 -1.90 -12.86 3.03
CA THR A 353 -0.70 -13.47 3.61
C THR A 353 -1.04 -14.15 4.93
N LEU A 354 -0.19 -15.07 5.36
CA LEU A 354 -0.32 -15.71 6.67
C LEU A 354 -0.33 -14.67 7.81
N ASP A 355 0.52 -13.65 7.70
CA ASP A 355 0.59 -12.55 8.68
C ASP A 355 -0.74 -11.80 8.77
N ARG A 356 -1.36 -11.52 7.63
CA ARG A 356 -2.67 -10.84 7.59
C ARG A 356 -3.76 -11.72 8.22
N MET A 357 -3.74 -13.04 7.98
CA MET A 357 -4.65 -13.98 8.64
C MET A 357 -4.43 -14.00 10.16
N THR A 358 -3.18 -13.95 10.61
CA THR A 358 -2.83 -13.86 12.03
C THR A 358 -3.29 -12.54 12.66
N GLN A 359 -3.16 -11.42 11.95
CA GLN A 359 -3.68 -10.13 12.40
C GLN A 359 -5.21 -10.13 12.51
N ILE A 360 -5.92 -10.76 11.58
CA ILE A 360 -7.39 -10.91 11.62
C ILE A 360 -7.80 -11.73 12.85
N HIS A 361 -7.15 -12.88 13.08
CA HIS A 361 -7.38 -13.70 14.27
C HIS A 361 -7.18 -12.89 15.56
N GLY A 362 -6.10 -12.12 15.64
CA GLY A 362 -5.76 -11.28 16.79
C GLY A 362 -6.73 -10.11 17.05
N ARG A 363 -7.80 -9.95 16.29
CA ARG A 363 -8.82 -8.90 16.56
C ARG A 363 -9.74 -9.29 17.70
N CYS A 364 -9.93 -10.57 17.98
CA CYS A 364 -10.71 -11.03 19.12
C CYS A 364 -9.95 -10.74 20.43
N ARG A 365 -10.59 -9.97 21.31
CA ARG A 365 -10.06 -9.64 22.65
C ARG A 365 -10.74 -10.41 23.74
N LYS A 366 -11.94 -10.90 23.47
CA LYS A 366 -12.65 -11.74 24.44
C LYS A 366 -11.94 -13.07 24.61
N VAL A 367 -11.75 -13.47 25.85
CA VAL A 367 -11.18 -14.77 26.22
C VAL A 367 -12.04 -15.88 25.62
N ASN A 368 -11.41 -16.82 24.88
CA ASN A 368 -12.10 -17.89 24.17
C ASN A 368 -13.25 -17.41 23.26
N GLY A 369 -13.14 -16.15 22.76
CA GLY A 369 -14.16 -15.54 21.93
C GLY A 369 -14.22 -16.11 20.51
N ILE A 370 -13.14 -16.71 19.98
CA ILE A 370 -13.18 -17.42 18.70
C ILE A 370 -13.70 -18.84 18.93
N LEU A 371 -14.97 -19.07 18.57
CA LEU A 371 -15.65 -20.36 18.73
C LEU A 371 -15.11 -21.42 17.75
N SER A 372 -14.83 -21.01 16.52
CA SER A 372 -14.11 -21.80 15.51
C SER A 372 -13.46 -20.87 14.50
N GLU A 373 -12.45 -21.36 13.80
CA GLU A 373 -11.80 -20.62 12.73
C GLU A 373 -11.77 -21.43 11.45
N THR A 374 -12.27 -20.86 10.36
CA THR A 374 -12.23 -21.46 9.02
C THR A 374 -11.52 -20.52 8.04
N ILE A 375 -10.54 -21.05 7.29
CA ILE A 375 -9.93 -20.34 6.16
C ILE A 375 -10.49 -20.94 4.89
N ILE A 376 -11.17 -20.11 4.07
CA ILE A 376 -11.72 -20.47 2.77
C ILE A 376 -10.85 -19.84 1.69
N TYR A 377 -10.38 -20.65 0.72
CA TYR A 377 -9.51 -20.17 -0.34
C TYR A 377 -9.69 -20.91 -1.64
N ASN A 378 -9.26 -20.29 -2.73
CA ASN A 378 -9.06 -20.90 -4.03
C ASN A 378 -7.60 -20.77 -4.48
N THR A 379 -7.25 -21.39 -5.60
CA THR A 379 -5.87 -21.44 -6.11
C THR A 379 -5.76 -20.98 -7.55
N LEU A 380 -4.52 -20.71 -7.98
CA LEU A 380 -4.21 -20.31 -9.35
C LEU A 380 -4.27 -21.50 -10.32
N GLY A 381 -4.15 -22.74 -9.82
CA GLY A 381 -4.26 -23.96 -10.61
C GLY A 381 -3.06 -24.26 -11.52
N TYR A 382 -1.92 -23.64 -11.28
CA TYR A 382 -0.67 -23.91 -11.99
C TYR A 382 0.52 -23.83 -11.05
N VAL A 383 1.63 -24.44 -11.47
CA VAL A 383 2.92 -24.36 -10.77
C VAL A 383 3.88 -23.54 -11.62
N SER A 384 4.53 -22.57 -11.01
CA SER A 384 5.63 -21.82 -11.61
C SER A 384 6.94 -22.23 -10.97
N VAL A 385 7.95 -22.43 -11.79
CA VAL A 385 9.33 -22.63 -11.27
C VAL A 385 9.84 -21.24 -10.84
N MET A 386 10.17 -21.13 -9.57
CA MET A 386 10.69 -19.88 -9.00
C MET A 386 12.12 -20.12 -8.51
N GLU A 387 12.99 -19.12 -8.70
CA GLU A 387 14.28 -19.09 -8.00
C GLU A 387 14.04 -18.89 -6.48
N SER A 388 15.03 -19.16 -5.67
CA SER A 388 14.89 -18.89 -4.23
C SER A 388 14.69 -17.39 -3.99
N MET A 389 13.92 -17.04 -2.96
CA MET A 389 13.63 -15.62 -2.63
C MET A 389 14.92 -14.85 -2.33
N ASP A 390 15.91 -15.48 -1.71
CA ASP A 390 17.21 -14.86 -1.48
C ASP A 390 17.93 -14.51 -2.79
N SER A 391 17.97 -15.46 -3.75
CA SER A 391 18.53 -15.22 -5.08
C SER A 391 17.78 -14.11 -5.81
N TYR A 392 16.47 -14.11 -5.74
CA TYR A 392 15.64 -13.08 -6.37
C TYR A 392 15.87 -11.71 -5.72
N THR A 393 15.95 -11.63 -4.40
CA THR A 393 16.28 -10.39 -3.67
C THR A 393 17.63 -9.83 -4.12
N VAL A 394 18.66 -10.67 -4.22
CA VAL A 394 19.98 -10.27 -4.72
C VAL A 394 19.91 -9.77 -6.17
N THR A 395 19.12 -10.42 -7.00
CA THR A 395 18.90 -10.02 -8.40
C THR A 395 18.28 -8.62 -8.49
N LEU A 396 17.23 -8.34 -7.70
CA LEU A 396 16.55 -7.03 -7.65
C LEU A 396 17.49 -5.94 -7.13
N LEU A 397 18.23 -6.21 -6.06
CA LEU A 397 19.21 -5.26 -5.50
C LEU A 397 20.32 -4.95 -6.50
N ASN A 398 20.84 -5.95 -7.21
CA ASN A 398 21.86 -5.75 -8.24
C ASN A 398 21.30 -4.93 -9.41
N LYS A 399 20.04 -5.15 -9.81
CA LYS A 399 19.36 -4.34 -10.82
C LYS A 399 19.23 -2.89 -10.38
N ALA A 400 18.80 -2.63 -9.14
CA ALA A 400 18.72 -1.29 -8.56
C ALA A 400 20.11 -0.61 -8.53
N LYS A 401 21.14 -1.29 -8.01
CA LYS A 401 22.51 -0.77 -7.94
C LYS A 401 23.10 -0.44 -9.32
N LYS A 402 22.84 -1.27 -10.34
CA LYS A 402 23.28 -0.98 -11.71
C LYS A 402 22.64 0.31 -12.25
N VAL A 403 21.36 0.52 -12.00
CA VAL A 403 20.63 1.73 -12.38
C VAL A 403 21.22 2.96 -11.69
N LEU A 404 21.46 2.88 -10.38
CA LEU A 404 22.06 3.97 -9.61
C LEU A 404 23.44 4.35 -10.09
N LYS A 405 24.29 3.38 -10.44
CA LYS A 405 25.60 3.64 -11.05
C LYS A 405 25.52 4.41 -12.36
N VAL A 406 24.51 4.12 -13.20
CA VAL A 406 24.29 4.86 -14.45
C VAL A 406 23.84 6.29 -14.15
N ILE A 407 22.96 6.50 -13.17
CA ILE A 407 22.52 7.84 -12.74
C ILE A 407 23.72 8.64 -12.18
N GLU A 408 24.53 8.05 -11.33
CA GLU A 408 25.75 8.66 -10.77
C GLU A 408 26.77 9.01 -11.85
N SER A 409 26.99 8.12 -12.82
CA SER A 409 27.87 8.39 -13.95
C SER A 409 27.37 9.58 -14.77
N ALA A 410 26.04 9.70 -14.98
CA ALA A 410 25.45 10.84 -15.65
C ALA A 410 25.66 12.15 -14.86
N ASP A 411 25.53 12.10 -13.53
CA ASP A 411 25.81 13.26 -12.66
C ASP A 411 27.29 13.70 -12.72
N ASN A 412 28.22 12.75 -12.71
CA ASN A 412 29.65 13.01 -12.78
C ASN A 412 30.06 13.65 -14.14
N ILE A 413 29.44 13.20 -15.23
CA ILE A 413 29.69 13.81 -16.57
C ILE A 413 29.22 15.26 -16.62
N MET A 414 28.19 15.61 -15.83
CA MET A 414 27.59 16.93 -15.81
C MET A 414 28.28 17.93 -14.88
N GLN A 415 29.20 17.51 -14.03
CA GLN A 415 29.90 18.42 -13.12
C GLN A 415 30.60 19.52 -13.92
N GLY A 416 30.02 20.72 -13.91
CA GLY A 416 30.57 21.91 -14.56
C GLY A 416 29.92 22.36 -15.89
N ASP A 417 28.98 21.57 -16.43
CA ASP A 417 28.27 21.95 -17.66
C ASP A 417 26.77 22.10 -17.44
N HIS A 418 26.28 23.32 -17.30
CA HIS A 418 24.86 23.64 -17.10
C HIS A 418 24.01 23.59 -18.38
N THR A 419 24.64 23.50 -19.55
CA THR A 419 23.92 23.57 -20.84
C THR A 419 23.16 22.31 -21.16
N LEU A 420 23.53 21.18 -20.57
CA LEU A 420 22.91 19.87 -20.76
C LEU A 420 22.03 19.41 -19.56
N THR A 421 21.84 20.26 -18.55
CA THR A 421 21.12 19.92 -17.31
C THR A 421 19.73 19.30 -17.57
N ASP A 422 18.96 19.90 -18.47
CA ASP A 422 17.62 19.41 -18.81
C ASP A 422 17.64 18.08 -19.53
N LEU A 423 18.60 17.87 -20.45
CA LEU A 423 18.76 16.62 -21.16
C LEU A 423 19.09 15.47 -20.19
N PHE A 424 20.03 15.70 -19.29
CA PHE A 424 20.42 14.67 -18.30
C PHE A 424 19.32 14.41 -17.28
N ALA A 425 18.54 15.43 -16.88
CA ALA A 425 17.36 15.21 -16.04
C ALA A 425 16.36 14.27 -16.74
N MET A 426 16.11 14.46 -18.03
CA MET A 426 15.28 13.55 -18.83
C MET A 426 15.86 12.14 -18.93
N VAL A 427 17.16 12.01 -19.15
CA VAL A 427 17.83 10.69 -19.24
C VAL A 427 17.72 9.96 -17.90
N LYS A 428 17.98 10.65 -16.79
CA LYS A 428 17.84 10.05 -15.44
C LYS A 428 16.41 9.60 -15.16
N GLU A 429 15.41 10.40 -15.52
CA GLU A 429 14.02 10.02 -15.34
C GLU A 429 13.64 8.82 -16.21
N ALA A 430 14.06 8.79 -17.46
CA ALA A 430 13.85 7.65 -18.35
C ALA A 430 14.52 6.37 -17.84
N ILE A 431 15.68 6.48 -17.19
CA ILE A 431 16.37 5.36 -16.57
C ILE A 431 15.60 4.88 -15.34
N ARG A 432 15.10 5.79 -14.47
CA ARG A 432 14.26 5.45 -13.32
C ARG A 432 12.97 4.76 -13.75
N GLU A 433 12.27 5.28 -14.77
CA GLU A 433 11.06 4.64 -15.33
C GLU A 433 11.32 3.21 -15.84
N LYS A 434 12.54 2.92 -16.32
CA LYS A 434 12.94 1.58 -16.77
C LYS A 434 13.49 0.69 -15.65
N ALA A 435 13.81 1.27 -14.51
CA ALA A 435 14.22 0.57 -13.30
C ALA A 435 13.02 0.05 -12.51
N GLN A 436 12.08 -0.57 -13.21
CA GLN A 436 10.88 -1.15 -12.62
C GLN A 436 10.93 -2.67 -12.72
N GLU A 437 10.32 -3.33 -11.76
CA GLU A 437 10.03 -4.76 -11.82
C GLU A 437 8.53 -4.97 -12.04
N ARG A 438 8.20 -5.96 -12.85
CA ARG A 438 6.83 -6.36 -13.08
C ARG A 438 6.50 -7.56 -12.23
N ILE A 439 5.56 -7.40 -11.33
CA ILE A 439 5.07 -8.49 -10.47
C ILE A 439 3.77 -9.09 -11.02
N ALA A 440 3.35 -10.20 -10.42
CA ALA A 440 2.08 -10.83 -10.69
C ALA A 440 0.93 -9.81 -10.56
N GLY A 441 -0.02 -9.82 -11.49
CA GLY A 441 -1.06 -8.79 -11.60
C GLY A 441 -0.70 -7.61 -12.53
N ASN A 442 0.45 -7.67 -13.22
CA ASN A 442 0.95 -6.64 -14.16
C ASN A 442 1.28 -5.28 -13.52
N GLU A 443 1.48 -5.24 -12.24
CA GLU A 443 1.92 -4.06 -11.52
C GLU A 443 3.40 -3.80 -11.77
N LEU A 444 3.79 -2.53 -11.94
CA LEU A 444 5.17 -2.09 -12.15
C LEU A 444 5.65 -1.37 -10.90
N ILE A 445 6.69 -1.88 -10.28
CA ILE A 445 7.25 -1.37 -9.02
C ILE A 445 8.63 -0.79 -9.26
N ASN A 446 8.86 0.43 -8.79
CA ASN A 446 10.14 1.11 -8.90
C ASN A 446 11.18 0.46 -7.97
N LEU A 447 12.38 0.23 -8.49
CA LEU A 447 13.51 -0.32 -7.71
C LEU A 447 14.42 0.77 -7.12
N THR A 448 14.21 2.03 -7.47
CA THR A 448 14.99 3.17 -6.98
C THR A 448 14.06 4.31 -6.56
N ARG A 449 14.49 5.12 -5.60
CA ARG A 449 13.79 6.30 -5.10
C ARG A 449 14.78 7.40 -4.71
N LYS A 450 14.28 8.56 -4.35
CA LYS A 450 15.04 9.58 -3.62
C LYS A 450 14.82 9.40 -2.12
N ASP A 451 15.91 9.50 -1.35
CA ASP A 451 15.83 9.55 0.11
C ASP A 451 15.38 10.95 0.60
N VAL A 452 15.30 11.12 1.92
CA VAL A 452 14.91 12.40 2.54
C VAL A 452 15.91 13.54 2.28
N TYR A 453 17.10 13.24 1.80
CA TYR A 453 18.13 14.23 1.41
C TYR A 453 18.15 14.49 -0.11
N GLY A 454 17.26 13.85 -0.86
CA GLY A 454 17.19 13.98 -2.32
C GLY A 454 18.18 13.12 -3.11
N LYS A 455 18.95 12.24 -2.42
CA LYS A 455 19.89 11.31 -3.04
C LYS A 455 19.17 10.13 -3.65
N ASP A 456 19.61 9.68 -4.80
CA ASP A 456 19.08 8.47 -5.45
C ASP A 456 19.61 7.21 -4.73
N VAL A 457 18.69 6.38 -4.24
CA VAL A 457 18.96 5.17 -3.43
C VAL A 457 18.10 4.00 -3.91
N PRO A 458 18.44 2.74 -3.56
CA PRO A 458 17.53 1.62 -3.78
C PRO A 458 16.22 1.83 -3.01
N ALA A 459 15.10 1.44 -3.60
CA ALA A 459 13.79 1.44 -2.93
C ALA A 459 13.62 0.09 -2.21
N TYR A 460 14.20 -0.04 -1.03
CA TYR A 460 14.26 -1.30 -0.29
C TYR A 460 12.88 -1.82 0.09
N LEU A 461 11.98 -0.97 0.60
CA LEU A 461 10.62 -1.41 0.92
C LEU A 461 9.82 -1.84 -0.33
N ASN A 462 10.10 -1.28 -1.50
CA ASN A 462 9.54 -1.76 -2.75
C ASN A 462 10.08 -3.15 -3.12
N ILE A 463 11.37 -3.40 -2.87
CA ILE A 463 11.98 -4.72 -3.08
C ILE A 463 11.34 -5.73 -2.12
N ASP A 464 11.20 -5.39 -0.84
CA ASP A 464 10.52 -6.23 0.16
C ASP A 464 9.08 -6.53 -0.26
N TYR A 465 8.33 -5.54 -0.74
CA TYR A 465 6.98 -5.72 -1.28
C TYR A 465 6.95 -6.67 -2.49
N ILE A 466 7.90 -6.55 -3.42
CA ILE A 466 8.00 -7.46 -4.58
C ILE A 466 8.20 -8.90 -4.11
N ILE A 467 9.10 -9.11 -3.15
CA ILE A 467 9.37 -10.44 -2.59
C ILE A 467 8.12 -11.00 -1.92
N GLU A 468 7.49 -10.23 -1.03
CA GLU A 468 6.26 -10.64 -0.36
C GLU A 468 5.14 -11.00 -1.35
N ARG A 469 4.93 -10.17 -2.36
CA ARG A 469 3.92 -10.44 -3.40
C ARG A 469 4.23 -11.72 -4.17
N THR A 470 5.50 -11.97 -4.44
CA THR A 470 5.96 -13.16 -5.15
C THR A 470 5.72 -14.41 -4.29
N GLU A 471 6.06 -14.37 -3.00
CA GLU A 471 5.79 -15.45 -2.04
C GLU A 471 4.29 -15.68 -1.85
N LEU A 472 3.51 -14.60 -1.77
CA LEU A 472 2.06 -14.68 -1.68
C LEU A 472 1.47 -15.42 -2.87
N TYR A 473 1.85 -15.07 -4.10
CA TYR A 473 1.37 -15.79 -5.29
C TYR A 473 1.83 -17.25 -5.30
N ALA A 474 3.08 -17.51 -4.88
CA ALA A 474 3.61 -18.87 -4.79
C ALA A 474 2.81 -19.75 -3.82
N SER A 475 2.39 -19.20 -2.69
CA SER A 475 1.60 -19.96 -1.69
C SER A 475 0.21 -20.37 -2.20
N TYR A 476 -0.29 -19.73 -3.26
CA TYR A 476 -1.58 -20.06 -3.87
C TYR A 476 -1.49 -20.79 -5.21
N PHE A 477 -0.35 -21.32 -5.60
CA PHE A 477 -0.24 -22.06 -6.86
C PHE A 477 -1.13 -23.31 -6.85
N MET A 478 -1.03 -24.12 -5.80
CA MET A 478 -1.77 -25.36 -5.63
C MET A 478 -2.39 -25.40 -4.22
N PRO A 479 -3.43 -26.22 -4.00
CA PRO A 479 -4.05 -26.33 -2.68
C PRO A 479 -3.09 -26.74 -1.56
N GLU A 480 -2.19 -27.65 -1.85
CA GLU A 480 -1.21 -28.18 -0.89
C GLU A 480 -0.19 -27.12 -0.47
N THR A 481 0.17 -26.20 -1.37
CA THR A 481 1.18 -25.19 -1.12
C THR A 481 0.75 -24.26 0.04
N LEU A 482 -0.49 -23.75 0.02
CA LEU A 482 -0.99 -22.94 1.12
C LEU A 482 -1.11 -23.74 2.42
N LYS A 483 -1.56 -24.99 2.32
CA LYS A 483 -1.64 -25.89 3.48
C LYS A 483 -0.28 -26.09 4.15
N GLU A 484 0.78 -26.31 3.37
CA GLU A 484 2.15 -26.43 3.88
C GLU A 484 2.64 -25.15 4.55
N VAL A 485 2.38 -24.00 3.95
CA VAL A 485 2.75 -22.70 4.53
C VAL A 485 2.03 -22.47 5.86
N LEU A 486 0.72 -22.73 5.91
CA LEU A 486 -0.09 -22.56 7.13
C LEU A 486 0.32 -23.52 8.24
N SER A 487 0.64 -24.78 7.92
CA SER A 487 0.97 -25.82 8.91
C SER A 487 2.23 -25.51 9.74
N LYS A 488 3.05 -24.55 9.31
CA LYS A 488 4.23 -24.09 10.07
C LYS A 488 3.87 -23.26 11.32
N GLN A 489 2.70 -22.59 11.31
CA GLN A 489 2.31 -21.67 12.38
C GLN A 489 0.97 -22.02 13.03
N VAL A 490 0.13 -22.84 12.36
CA VAL A 490 -1.20 -23.18 12.85
C VAL A 490 -1.43 -24.69 12.77
N LYS A 491 -2.29 -25.22 13.63
CA LYS A 491 -2.72 -26.63 13.59
C LYS A 491 -3.96 -26.74 12.69
N ILE A 492 -3.81 -27.38 11.54
CA ILE A 492 -4.93 -27.67 10.65
C ILE A 492 -5.66 -28.90 11.20
N ILE A 493 -6.85 -28.71 11.77
CA ILE A 493 -7.67 -29.78 12.35
C ILE A 493 -8.54 -30.47 11.31
N SER A 494 -8.94 -29.77 10.26
CA SER A 494 -9.59 -30.37 9.10
C SER A 494 -9.13 -29.72 7.79
N TYR A 495 -9.06 -30.52 6.73
CA TYR A 495 -8.80 -30.05 5.38
C TYR A 495 -9.83 -30.66 4.43
N LYS A 496 -10.53 -29.77 3.70
CA LYS A 496 -11.50 -30.18 2.69
C LYS A 496 -11.22 -29.45 1.36
N SER A 497 -11.40 -30.16 0.26
CA SER A 497 -11.40 -29.55 -1.08
C SER A 497 -12.76 -29.87 -1.72
N LEU A 498 -13.55 -28.82 -1.95
CA LEU A 498 -14.92 -28.92 -2.42
C LEU A 498 -15.07 -28.13 -3.73
N ASN A 499 -15.65 -28.77 -4.72
CA ASN A 499 -16.04 -28.12 -5.97
C ASN A 499 -17.55 -27.97 -5.98
N TYR A 500 -18.03 -26.80 -6.36
CA TYR A 500 -19.44 -26.49 -6.42
C TYR A 500 -19.82 -26.05 -7.84
N ASP A 501 -20.91 -26.57 -8.34
CA ASP A 501 -21.52 -26.06 -9.56
C ASP A 501 -22.08 -24.65 -9.30
N VAL A 502 -21.82 -23.72 -10.22
CA VAL A 502 -22.39 -22.39 -10.16
C VAL A 502 -23.82 -22.43 -10.66
N SER A 503 -24.79 -22.16 -9.80
CA SER A 503 -26.19 -22.15 -10.19
C SER A 503 -26.52 -20.99 -11.15
N PRO A 504 -27.54 -21.14 -12.01
CA PRO A 504 -28.02 -20.04 -12.86
C PRO A 504 -28.46 -18.82 -12.05
N GLU A 505 -29.04 -19.03 -10.87
CA GLU A 505 -29.44 -17.96 -9.94
C GLU A 505 -28.21 -17.20 -9.43
N GLN A 506 -27.19 -17.88 -8.97
CA GLN A 506 -25.92 -17.27 -8.55
C GLN A 506 -25.31 -16.43 -9.67
N SER A 507 -25.23 -16.98 -10.90
CA SER A 507 -24.73 -16.26 -12.07
C SER A 507 -25.53 -14.99 -12.38
N SER A 508 -26.86 -15.06 -12.22
CA SER A 508 -27.77 -13.92 -12.42
C SER A 508 -27.54 -12.82 -11.37
N ILE A 509 -27.40 -13.20 -10.10
CA ILE A 509 -27.09 -12.30 -8.98
C ILE A 509 -25.75 -11.62 -9.20
N GLU A 510 -24.71 -12.35 -9.54
CA GLU A 510 -23.37 -11.80 -9.79
C GLU A 510 -23.39 -10.77 -10.94
N LYS A 511 -24.11 -11.08 -12.02
CA LYS A 511 -24.27 -10.16 -13.14
C LYS A 511 -25.04 -8.89 -12.73
N ALA A 512 -26.15 -9.03 -12.02
CA ALA A 512 -26.94 -7.90 -11.55
C ALA A 512 -26.15 -6.97 -10.61
N ASN A 513 -25.43 -7.52 -9.64
CA ASN A 513 -24.58 -6.77 -8.73
C ASN A 513 -23.43 -6.07 -9.46
N LYS A 514 -22.81 -6.72 -10.44
CA LYS A 514 -21.76 -6.12 -11.28
C LYS A 514 -22.30 -4.94 -12.10
N ASP A 515 -23.50 -5.07 -12.67
CA ASP A 515 -24.16 -4.00 -13.41
C ASP A 515 -24.55 -2.84 -12.49
N ALA A 516 -25.04 -3.12 -11.28
CA ALA A 516 -25.31 -2.11 -10.26
C ALA A 516 -24.04 -1.35 -9.85
N GLN A 517 -22.92 -2.06 -9.66
CA GLN A 517 -21.63 -1.45 -9.34
C GLN A 517 -21.10 -0.58 -10.49
N ASN A 518 -21.30 -1.00 -11.74
CA ASN A 518 -20.94 -0.18 -12.89
C ASN A 518 -21.75 1.10 -12.94
N LYS A 519 -23.09 1.03 -12.74
CA LYS A 519 -23.96 2.20 -12.65
C LYS A 519 -23.57 3.16 -11.51
N LEU A 520 -23.23 2.62 -10.34
CA LEU A 520 -22.74 3.42 -9.22
C LEU A 520 -21.42 4.11 -9.56
N THR A 521 -20.51 3.41 -10.24
CA THR A 521 -19.25 4.01 -10.72
C THR A 521 -19.52 5.17 -11.68
N ASP A 522 -20.42 4.98 -12.63
CA ASP A 522 -20.81 6.03 -13.58
C ASP A 522 -21.43 7.23 -12.85
N SER A 523 -22.31 7.00 -11.86
CA SER A 523 -22.87 8.06 -11.02
C SER A 523 -21.78 8.84 -10.26
N ASN A 524 -20.83 8.15 -9.63
CA ASN A 524 -19.74 8.79 -8.90
C ASN A 524 -18.84 9.66 -9.80
N ILE A 525 -18.63 9.24 -11.05
CA ILE A 525 -17.89 10.05 -12.03
C ILE A 525 -18.70 11.27 -12.45
N GLN A 526 -20.03 11.13 -12.64
CA GLN A 526 -20.89 12.27 -12.93
C GLN A 526 -20.92 13.29 -11.78
N ASP A 527 -20.93 12.83 -10.53
CA ASP A 527 -20.82 13.69 -9.35
C ASP A 527 -19.44 14.44 -9.35
N ALA A 528 -18.35 13.76 -9.72
CA ALA A 528 -17.06 14.39 -9.86
C ALA A 528 -17.03 15.44 -10.99
N ILE A 529 -17.67 15.15 -12.12
CA ILE A 529 -17.82 16.13 -13.24
C ILE A 529 -18.59 17.35 -12.77
N LYS A 530 -19.70 17.18 -12.04
CA LYS A 530 -20.48 18.31 -11.48
C LYS A 530 -19.62 19.13 -10.54
N TYR A 531 -18.88 18.48 -9.65
CA TYR A 531 -17.98 19.15 -8.71
C TYR A 531 -16.90 19.97 -9.44
N ILE A 532 -16.24 19.40 -10.45
CA ILE A 532 -15.25 20.12 -11.27
C ILE A 532 -15.89 21.36 -11.94
N LYS A 533 -17.09 21.24 -12.51
CA LYS A 533 -17.82 22.36 -13.12
C LYS A 533 -18.13 23.46 -12.10
N THR A 534 -18.54 23.08 -10.89
CA THR A 534 -18.76 24.03 -9.79
C THR A 534 -17.47 24.76 -9.41
N LEU A 535 -16.36 24.05 -9.26
CA LEU A 535 -15.05 24.66 -9.00
C LEU A 535 -14.62 25.62 -10.10
N SER A 536 -14.89 25.30 -11.37
CA SER A 536 -14.58 26.16 -12.49
C SER A 536 -15.42 27.46 -12.47
N THR A 537 -16.73 27.35 -12.22
CA THR A 537 -17.63 28.52 -12.16
C THR A 537 -17.35 29.43 -10.96
N THR A 538 -16.85 28.88 -9.85
CA THR A 538 -16.50 29.63 -8.63
C THR A 538 -15.04 30.13 -8.63
N GLY A 539 -14.26 29.87 -9.69
CA GLY A 539 -12.84 30.24 -9.77
C GLY A 539 -11.92 29.49 -8.80
N GLN A 540 -12.40 28.40 -8.22
CA GLN A 540 -11.68 27.59 -7.24
C GLN A 540 -11.01 26.35 -7.86
N LEU A 541 -11.05 26.21 -9.18
CA LEU A 541 -10.45 25.07 -9.88
C LEU A 541 -8.93 25.17 -9.85
N ASN A 542 -8.28 24.38 -9.03
CA ASN A 542 -6.83 24.26 -8.94
C ASN A 542 -6.42 22.87 -8.48
N ASP A 543 -5.13 22.54 -8.61
CA ASP A 543 -4.60 21.21 -8.27
C ASP A 543 -4.86 20.83 -6.82
N ASN A 544 -4.66 21.74 -5.86
CA ASN A 544 -4.80 21.44 -4.44
C ASN A 544 -6.24 21.02 -4.09
N THR A 545 -7.22 21.75 -4.62
CA THR A 545 -8.65 21.46 -4.43
C THR A 545 -9.01 20.11 -5.05
N LEU A 546 -8.52 19.84 -6.27
CA LEU A 546 -8.75 18.57 -6.96
C LEU A 546 -8.07 17.40 -6.28
N TYR A 547 -6.82 17.53 -5.85
CA TYR A 547 -6.12 16.47 -5.09
C TYR A 547 -6.79 16.20 -3.73
N SER A 548 -7.27 17.25 -3.05
CA SER A 548 -8.03 17.07 -1.81
C SER A 548 -9.29 16.23 -2.05
N TYR A 549 -10.07 16.55 -3.08
CA TYR A 549 -11.26 15.77 -3.44
C TYR A 549 -10.90 14.33 -3.88
N THR A 550 -9.83 14.17 -4.65
CA THR A 550 -9.36 12.86 -5.14
C THR A 550 -9.05 11.87 -4.00
N ARG A 551 -8.59 12.37 -2.84
CA ARG A 551 -8.30 11.54 -1.66
C ARG A 551 -9.54 10.84 -1.10
N HIS A 552 -10.72 11.39 -1.31
CA HIS A 552 -12.00 10.83 -0.87
C HIS A 552 -12.68 9.97 -1.94
N CYS A 553 -12.11 9.89 -3.13
CA CYS A 553 -12.66 9.15 -4.25
C CYS A 553 -12.05 7.75 -4.39
N ARG A 554 -12.83 6.82 -4.95
CA ARG A 554 -12.39 5.43 -5.17
C ARG A 554 -11.95 5.16 -6.59
N SER A 555 -11.08 4.15 -6.67
CA SER A 555 -10.53 3.49 -7.87
C SER A 555 -10.81 4.18 -9.22
N LYS A 556 -11.94 3.92 -9.87
CA LYS A 556 -12.22 4.48 -11.20
C LYS A 556 -12.46 5.99 -11.20
N THR A 557 -13.15 6.53 -10.19
CA THR A 557 -13.36 7.97 -10.03
C THR A 557 -12.03 8.68 -9.72
N LYS A 558 -11.19 8.07 -8.88
CA LYS A 558 -9.84 8.57 -8.61
C LYS A 558 -8.99 8.61 -9.89
N ILE A 559 -8.98 7.53 -10.67
CA ILE A 559 -8.27 7.48 -11.96
C ILE A 559 -8.80 8.56 -12.92
N PHE A 560 -10.10 8.80 -12.96
CA PHE A 560 -10.70 9.86 -13.77
C PHE A 560 -10.15 11.23 -13.36
N LEU A 561 -10.16 11.55 -12.08
CA LEU A 561 -9.67 12.81 -11.55
C LEU A 561 -8.16 12.99 -11.77
N GLU A 562 -7.36 11.97 -11.54
CA GLU A 562 -5.91 12.01 -11.79
C GLU A 562 -5.59 12.27 -13.28
N ARG A 563 -6.37 11.68 -14.19
CA ARG A 563 -6.26 11.94 -15.64
C ARG A 563 -6.72 13.33 -16.00
N PHE A 564 -7.78 13.81 -15.38
CA PHE A 564 -8.26 15.17 -15.54
C PHE A 564 -7.22 16.21 -15.08
N ILE A 565 -6.65 16.04 -13.90
CA ILE A 565 -5.63 16.93 -13.32
C ILE A 565 -4.41 17.07 -14.26
N LYS A 566 -4.03 15.99 -14.94
CA LYS A 566 -2.91 16.02 -15.89
C LYS A 566 -3.17 16.87 -17.13
N LEU A 567 -4.42 17.05 -17.53
CA LEU A 567 -4.77 17.57 -18.85
C LEU A 567 -5.56 18.89 -18.83
N TYR A 568 -6.27 19.24 -17.75
CA TYR A 568 -7.25 20.34 -17.74
C TYR A 568 -6.66 21.73 -18.01
N ARG A 569 -5.35 21.89 -17.85
CA ARG A 569 -4.64 23.16 -18.12
C ARG A 569 -4.39 23.39 -19.61
N TYR A 570 -4.53 22.37 -20.43
CA TYR A 570 -4.07 22.39 -21.83
C TYR A 570 -5.22 22.37 -22.85
N VAL A 571 -6.44 22.12 -22.40
CA VAL A 571 -7.59 21.99 -23.28
C VAL A 571 -8.86 22.47 -22.58
N ASP A 572 -9.86 22.85 -23.37
CA ASP A 572 -11.17 23.26 -22.90
C ASP A 572 -11.79 22.23 -21.96
N LEU A 573 -12.36 22.74 -20.86
CA LEU A 573 -12.89 21.94 -19.78
C LEU A 573 -13.99 20.95 -20.23
N ASP A 574 -14.97 21.46 -21.00
CA ASP A 574 -16.12 20.64 -21.39
C ASP A 574 -15.73 19.56 -22.40
N SER A 575 -14.83 19.88 -23.34
CA SER A 575 -14.27 18.93 -24.29
C SER A 575 -13.47 17.84 -23.58
N LEU A 576 -12.64 18.20 -22.60
CA LEU A 576 -11.86 17.24 -21.82
C LEU A 576 -12.76 16.30 -20.99
N LEU A 577 -13.74 16.87 -20.29
CA LEU A 577 -14.66 16.08 -19.47
C LEU A 577 -15.47 15.12 -20.33
N HIS A 578 -15.92 15.54 -21.50
CA HIS A 578 -16.59 14.69 -22.47
C HIS A 578 -15.69 13.54 -22.95
N GLN A 579 -14.48 13.84 -23.38
CA GLN A 579 -13.53 12.83 -23.88
C GLN A 579 -13.13 11.82 -22.78
N LEU A 580 -12.92 12.25 -21.55
CA LEU A 580 -12.63 11.39 -20.43
C LEU A 580 -13.83 10.50 -20.05
N TRP A 581 -15.05 11.02 -20.20
CA TRP A 581 -16.27 10.26 -19.97
C TRP A 581 -16.47 9.18 -21.05
N GLU A 582 -16.40 9.56 -22.34
CA GLU A 582 -16.59 8.66 -23.48
C GLU A 582 -15.52 7.56 -23.54
N SER A 583 -14.28 7.86 -23.16
CA SER A 583 -13.20 6.88 -23.14
C SER A 583 -13.39 5.79 -22.08
N ARG A 584 -14.45 5.90 -21.25
CA ARG A 584 -14.77 4.99 -20.15
C ARG A 584 -13.52 4.47 -19.43
N ILE A 585 -12.60 5.35 -19.13
CA ILE A 585 -11.51 5.32 -18.13
C ILE A 585 -10.73 4.00 -17.95
N SER A 586 -11.29 2.88 -18.31
CA SER A 586 -10.73 1.55 -18.04
C SER A 586 -9.52 1.20 -18.92
N ASN A 587 -9.31 1.91 -20.03
CA ASN A 587 -8.26 1.55 -20.97
C ASN A 587 -7.09 2.56 -20.93
N SER A 588 -5.94 2.12 -20.41
CA SER A 588 -4.72 2.91 -20.36
C SER A 588 -4.23 3.33 -21.77
N VAL A 589 -4.50 2.54 -22.80
CA VAL A 589 -4.12 2.85 -24.20
C VAL A 589 -4.96 4.01 -24.72
N VAL A 590 -6.27 4.04 -24.43
CA VAL A 590 -7.15 5.14 -24.83
C VAL A 590 -6.71 6.45 -24.17
N PHE A 591 -6.37 6.42 -22.89
CA PHE A 591 -5.88 7.59 -22.19
C PHE A 591 -4.54 8.06 -22.75
N LYS A 592 -3.61 7.17 -23.09
CA LYS A 592 -2.32 7.53 -23.71
C LYS A 592 -2.54 8.30 -25.02
N ASN A 593 -3.47 7.82 -25.84
CA ASN A 593 -3.81 8.48 -27.10
C ASN A 593 -4.42 9.87 -26.84
N LEU A 594 -5.37 9.98 -25.90
CA LEU A 594 -5.97 11.24 -25.49
C LEU A 594 -4.91 12.22 -24.96
N ASN A 595 -4.01 11.76 -24.09
CA ASN A 595 -2.91 12.56 -23.58
C ASN A 595 -2.04 13.10 -24.72
N ASN A 596 -1.64 12.26 -25.66
CA ASN A 596 -0.81 12.68 -26.79
C ASN A 596 -1.54 13.66 -27.71
N THR A 597 -2.84 13.47 -27.91
CA THR A 597 -3.68 14.42 -28.66
C THR A 597 -3.70 15.78 -27.99
N VAL A 598 -3.96 15.83 -26.68
CA VAL A 598 -4.01 17.07 -25.91
C VAL A 598 -2.65 17.77 -25.91
N MET A 599 -1.57 17.02 -25.69
CA MET A 599 -0.21 17.59 -25.71
C MET A 599 0.16 18.13 -27.08
N TYR A 600 -0.14 17.43 -28.19
CA TYR A 600 0.09 17.91 -29.54
C TYR A 600 -0.69 19.21 -29.85
N TRP A 601 -1.92 19.27 -29.38
CA TRP A 601 -2.75 20.45 -29.54
C TRP A 601 -2.28 21.66 -28.74
N ALA A 602 -1.82 21.42 -27.51
CA ALA A 602 -1.32 22.47 -26.65
C ALA A 602 -0.01 23.12 -27.16
N LEU A 603 0.73 22.42 -28.03
CA LEU A 603 1.90 23.02 -28.69
C LEU A 603 1.50 24.24 -29.55
N ASP A 604 2.32 25.29 -29.51
CA ASP A 604 2.19 26.43 -30.40
C ASP A 604 2.20 25.98 -31.86
N GLU A 605 1.51 26.72 -32.73
CA GLU A 605 1.41 26.40 -34.16
C GLU A 605 2.79 26.38 -34.87
N GLU A 606 3.69 27.25 -34.43
CA GLU A 606 5.05 27.34 -34.94
C GLU A 606 6.05 26.44 -34.17
N HIS A 607 5.57 25.62 -33.26
CA HIS A 607 6.46 24.73 -32.52
C HIS A 607 7.20 23.79 -33.47
N PRO A 608 8.55 23.66 -33.37
CA PRO A 608 9.36 22.89 -34.31
C PRO A 608 8.90 21.46 -34.56
N PHE A 609 8.46 20.75 -33.51
CA PHE A 609 7.91 19.40 -33.63
C PHE A 609 6.64 19.36 -34.48
N LYS A 610 5.72 20.30 -34.28
CA LYS A 610 4.45 20.40 -35.00
C LYS A 610 4.67 20.75 -36.46
N VAL A 611 5.56 21.73 -36.71
CA VAL A 611 5.96 22.14 -38.05
C VAL A 611 6.65 20.99 -38.82
N ALA A 612 7.55 20.24 -38.16
CA ALA A 612 8.22 19.10 -38.79
C ALA A 612 7.23 18.03 -39.24
N ILE A 613 6.25 17.68 -38.40
CA ILE A 613 5.21 16.69 -38.73
C ILE A 613 4.34 17.21 -39.90
N ARG A 614 3.87 18.45 -39.85
CA ARG A 614 3.03 19.05 -40.92
C ARG A 614 3.72 19.09 -42.27
N ARG A 615 5.01 19.40 -42.31
CA ARG A 615 5.80 19.40 -43.55
C ARG A 615 6.01 18.00 -44.14
N SER A 616 5.99 16.97 -43.30
CA SER A 616 6.30 15.60 -43.71
C SER A 616 5.07 14.77 -44.09
N LEU A 617 3.86 15.25 -43.77
CA LEU A 617 2.61 14.57 -44.04
C LEU A 617 1.67 15.39 -44.89
N THR A 618 1.07 14.76 -45.87
CA THR A 618 0.15 15.44 -46.82
C THR A 618 -1.29 14.97 -46.58
N LEU A 619 -2.23 15.90 -46.49
CA LEU A 619 -3.65 15.60 -46.38
C LEU A 619 -4.14 14.84 -47.62
N ASN A 620 -5.10 13.93 -47.41
CA ASN A 620 -5.70 13.05 -48.40
C ASN A 620 -4.73 12.06 -49.09
N LYS A 621 -3.47 11.99 -48.65
CA LYS A 621 -2.51 10.97 -49.07
C LYS A 621 -2.58 9.75 -48.18
N SER A 622 -2.41 8.58 -48.77
CA SER A 622 -2.36 7.28 -48.06
C SER A 622 -0.91 6.89 -47.86
N TYR A 623 -0.59 6.49 -46.62
CA TYR A 623 0.73 6.03 -46.22
C TYR A 623 0.63 4.59 -45.67
N SER A 624 1.58 3.72 -45.97
CA SER A 624 1.75 2.44 -45.32
C SER A 624 2.31 2.62 -43.89
N ALA A 625 2.19 1.60 -43.06
CA ALA A 625 2.77 1.64 -41.73
C ALA A 625 4.29 1.81 -41.72
N SER A 626 5.00 1.29 -42.75
CA SER A 626 6.45 1.47 -42.93
C SER A 626 6.79 2.92 -43.32
N GLU A 627 6.08 3.50 -44.27
CA GLU A 627 6.27 4.91 -44.65
C GLU A 627 5.99 5.86 -43.47
N ILE A 628 4.95 5.57 -42.67
CA ILE A 628 4.66 6.36 -41.44
C ILE A 628 5.83 6.28 -40.47
N GLN A 629 6.42 5.11 -40.30
CA GLN A 629 7.60 4.93 -39.44
C GLN A 629 8.80 5.70 -39.99
N GLU A 630 9.10 5.55 -41.27
CA GLU A 630 10.23 6.24 -41.93
C GLU A 630 10.12 7.77 -41.81
N ILE A 631 8.91 8.32 -41.93
CA ILE A 631 8.64 9.76 -41.82
C ILE A 631 8.74 10.19 -40.35
N LEU A 632 8.11 9.48 -39.41
CA LEU A 632 7.99 9.96 -38.05
C LEU A 632 9.19 9.58 -37.16
N ALA A 633 9.95 8.52 -37.48
CA ALA A 633 11.06 8.08 -36.61
C ALA A 633 12.12 9.18 -36.44
N PRO A 634 12.65 9.84 -37.47
CA PRO A 634 13.64 10.88 -37.29
C PRO A 634 13.07 12.08 -36.52
N ILE A 635 11.80 12.46 -36.75
CA ILE A 635 11.15 13.57 -36.06
C ILE A 635 10.97 13.25 -34.55
N VAL A 636 10.49 12.07 -34.25
CA VAL A 636 10.30 11.59 -32.88
C VAL A 636 11.66 11.45 -32.17
N GLN A 637 12.67 10.92 -32.84
CA GLN A 637 14.01 10.79 -32.26
C GLN A 637 14.64 12.17 -31.99
N TYR A 638 14.50 13.11 -32.88
CA TYR A 638 15.07 14.47 -32.74
C TYR A 638 14.36 15.27 -31.64
N HIS A 639 13.03 15.30 -31.65
CA HIS A 639 12.26 16.19 -30.76
C HIS A 639 11.85 15.55 -29.44
N LEU A 640 11.60 14.23 -29.41
CA LEU A 640 11.13 13.50 -28.23
C LEU A 640 12.22 12.60 -27.63
N HIS A 641 13.39 12.51 -28.26
CA HIS A 641 14.52 11.67 -27.85
C HIS A 641 14.12 10.21 -27.59
N LYS A 642 13.17 9.70 -28.37
CA LYS A 642 12.64 8.33 -28.23
C LYS A 642 12.68 7.57 -29.55
N VAL A 643 12.96 6.27 -29.46
CA VAL A 643 12.82 5.31 -30.57
C VAL A 643 11.64 4.40 -30.24
N LEU A 644 10.63 4.39 -31.10
CA LEU A 644 9.41 3.62 -30.87
C LEU A 644 9.46 2.29 -31.60
N LYS A 645 8.68 1.30 -31.11
CA LYS A 645 8.40 0.09 -31.88
C LYS A 645 7.59 0.45 -33.14
N PRO A 646 7.76 -0.23 -34.28
CA PRO A 646 7.13 0.14 -35.57
C PRO A 646 5.63 0.48 -35.48
N ARG A 647 4.85 -0.37 -34.82
CA ARG A 647 3.40 -0.15 -34.66
C ARG A 647 3.04 1.11 -33.85
N LYS A 648 3.94 1.62 -33.01
CA LYS A 648 3.69 2.79 -32.17
C LYS A 648 3.69 4.10 -32.97
N TYR A 649 4.40 4.18 -34.08
CA TYR A 649 4.36 5.36 -34.94
C TYR A 649 2.97 5.57 -35.56
N VAL A 650 2.29 4.50 -35.94
CA VAL A 650 0.88 4.58 -36.42
C VAL A 650 -0.06 5.02 -35.30
N VAL A 651 0.15 4.55 -34.07
CA VAL A 651 -0.64 4.98 -32.91
C VAL A 651 -0.43 6.47 -32.63
N LEU A 652 0.81 6.94 -32.68
CA LEU A 652 1.15 8.35 -32.52
C LEU A 652 0.51 9.20 -33.63
N LEU A 653 0.61 8.77 -34.89
CA LEU A 653 -0.07 9.47 -36.01
C LEU A 653 -1.57 9.64 -35.73
N LYS A 654 -2.25 8.56 -35.27
CA LYS A 654 -3.69 8.59 -34.97
C LYS A 654 -4.05 9.47 -33.78
N SER A 655 -3.11 9.78 -32.90
CA SER A 655 -3.34 10.74 -31.80
C SER A 655 -3.23 12.20 -32.26
N MET A 656 -2.65 12.45 -33.43
CA MET A 656 -2.44 13.81 -34.00
C MET A 656 -3.36 14.09 -35.19
N TYR A 657 -3.70 13.06 -35.96
CA TYR A 657 -4.45 13.20 -37.23
C TYR A 657 -5.68 12.31 -37.30
N ALA A 658 -6.75 12.80 -37.93
CA ALA A 658 -7.85 11.97 -38.37
C ALA A 658 -7.38 11.07 -39.54
N THR A 659 -7.53 9.78 -39.42
CA THR A 659 -7.07 8.80 -40.40
C THR A 659 -8.17 7.81 -40.77
N ASP A 660 -8.26 7.44 -42.06
CA ASP A 660 -9.06 6.32 -42.57
C ASP A 660 -8.13 5.16 -42.88
N ARG A 661 -8.54 3.95 -42.47
CA ARG A 661 -7.85 2.73 -42.86
C ARG A 661 -8.35 2.28 -44.22
N THR A 662 -7.54 2.47 -45.27
CA THR A 662 -7.92 2.12 -46.65
C THR A 662 -7.59 0.68 -47.05
N SER A 663 -6.65 0.03 -46.35
CA SER A 663 -6.35 -1.39 -46.50
C SER A 663 -5.67 -1.93 -45.24
N ARG A 664 -5.26 -3.25 -45.27
CA ARG A 664 -4.70 -3.90 -44.06
C ARG A 664 -3.57 -3.12 -43.38
N ASN A 665 -2.76 -2.35 -44.09
CA ASN A 665 -1.62 -1.59 -43.55
C ASN A 665 -1.49 -0.19 -44.13
N LYS A 666 -2.56 0.39 -44.75
CA LYS A 666 -2.53 1.77 -45.30
C LYS A 666 -3.52 2.67 -44.59
N TYR A 667 -3.10 3.90 -44.33
CA TYR A 667 -3.83 4.93 -43.61
C TYR A 667 -3.86 6.21 -44.42
N THR A 668 -5.04 6.74 -44.74
CA THR A 668 -5.22 8.02 -45.41
C THR A 668 -5.41 9.11 -44.38
N ILE A 669 -4.64 10.18 -44.45
CA ILE A 669 -4.73 11.32 -43.54
C ILE A 669 -5.87 12.23 -44.00
N ARG A 670 -6.86 12.48 -43.12
CA ARG A 670 -8.07 13.28 -43.43
C ARG A 670 -8.07 14.67 -42.83
N GLY A 671 -7.37 14.88 -41.74
CA GLY A 671 -7.26 16.17 -41.08
C GLY A 671 -6.26 16.11 -39.94
N GLU A 672 -5.84 17.25 -39.42
CA GLU A 672 -4.84 17.36 -38.37
C GLU A 672 -5.39 16.91 -36.98
N ASN A 673 -6.72 16.90 -36.80
CA ASN A 673 -7.30 16.55 -35.54
C ASN A 673 -7.85 15.12 -35.55
N PRO A 674 -7.63 14.30 -34.47
CA PRO A 674 -8.29 13.01 -34.36
C PRO A 674 -9.82 13.19 -34.36
N ARG A 675 -10.52 12.18 -34.88
CA ARG A 675 -11.99 12.17 -34.87
C ARG A 675 -12.51 12.22 -33.42
N GLY A 676 -13.57 13.00 -33.20
CA GLY A 676 -14.23 13.14 -31.89
C GLY A 676 -13.79 14.33 -31.07
N PHE A 677 -12.75 15.06 -31.49
CA PHE A 677 -12.41 16.36 -30.93
C PHE A 677 -13.05 17.49 -31.74
N LYS A 678 -13.64 18.47 -31.04
CA LYS A 678 -14.11 19.69 -31.70
C LYS A 678 -12.91 20.49 -32.26
N GLU A 679 -13.04 20.98 -33.45
CA GLU A 679 -11.99 21.80 -34.08
C GLU A 679 -11.67 23.03 -33.21
N HIS A 680 -10.44 23.10 -32.75
CA HIS A 680 -9.75 24.30 -32.24
C HIS A 680 -10.40 25.17 -31.14
N THR A 681 -11.56 24.83 -30.59
CA THR A 681 -12.19 25.62 -29.53
C THR A 681 -11.62 25.27 -28.16
N GLY A 682 -11.05 26.24 -27.45
CA GLY A 682 -10.65 26.12 -26.05
C GLY A 682 -9.26 25.54 -25.78
N ARG A 683 -8.41 25.50 -26.80
CA ARG A 683 -7.02 25.06 -26.65
C ARG A 683 -6.18 26.21 -26.02
N ILE A 684 -5.35 25.87 -25.06
CA ILE A 684 -4.37 26.74 -24.44
C ILE A 684 -3.02 26.47 -25.12
N ALA A 685 -2.66 27.26 -26.13
CA ALA A 685 -1.37 27.13 -26.82
C ALA A 685 -0.22 27.59 -25.91
N THR A 686 0.89 26.87 -25.92
CA THR A 686 2.10 27.22 -25.17
C THR A 686 3.35 27.01 -26.03
N LYS A 687 4.29 27.93 -25.92
CA LYS A 687 5.62 27.86 -26.57
C LYS A 687 6.59 26.96 -25.80
N GLU A 688 6.22 26.48 -24.63
CA GLU A 688 7.10 25.69 -23.76
C GLU A 688 7.44 24.32 -24.37
N ASN A 689 8.73 24.06 -24.56
CA ASN A 689 9.23 22.74 -24.97
C ASN A 689 8.96 21.63 -23.94
N ASN A 690 8.61 21.99 -22.71
CA ASN A 690 8.31 21.02 -21.64
C ASN A 690 7.11 20.14 -21.94
N LEU A 691 6.18 20.55 -22.81
CA LEU A 691 5.04 19.71 -23.23
C LEU A 691 5.47 18.42 -23.94
N LEU A 692 6.59 18.44 -24.64
CA LEU A 692 7.11 17.25 -25.31
C LEU A 692 7.45 16.12 -24.32
N LYS A 693 7.82 16.47 -23.07
CA LYS A 693 8.10 15.52 -21.99
C LYS A 693 6.84 14.77 -21.51
N LEU A 694 5.67 15.37 -21.72
CA LEU A 694 4.38 14.83 -21.26
C LEU A 694 3.76 13.83 -22.24
N PHE A 695 4.36 13.62 -23.43
CA PHE A 695 3.89 12.58 -24.36
C PHE A 695 4.11 11.18 -23.77
N ILE A 696 3.05 10.37 -23.76
CA ILE A 696 3.07 8.98 -23.28
C ILE A 696 3.16 8.04 -24.51
N LEU A 697 4.35 7.66 -24.90
CA LEU A 697 4.63 6.90 -26.13
C LEU A 697 4.82 5.39 -25.91
#